data_4e6c6a75ec19e998b7aef4b91495587c
#
_entry.id   4e6c6a75ec19e998b7aef4b91495587c
#
_cell.length_a   1.000
_cell.length_b   1.000
_cell.length_c   1.000
_cell.angle_alpha   90.00
_cell.angle_beta   90.00
_cell.angle_gamma   90.00
#
_symmetry.space_group_name_H-M   'P 1'
#
loop_
_entity.id
_entity.type
_entity.pdbx_description
1 polymer ?
#
loop_
_entity_poly.entity_id
_entity_poly.type
_entity_poly.pdbx_seq_one_letter_code
_entity_poly.pdbx_strand_id
1 'polypeptide(L)'
;MNDILFGNNNMAVIKRLSKRYFKKNKVRNIAAILAIFLTAFLFTSITSLAFSMVSSLQLSMQMQKGSKADGDIRYMTEEQYEQLINSDFIEQAGCRRVIGFATNSPGHSIEIDYADAIQQELTFCVPTHGNAPQAANEISTSDLALEALGVEAEIGAQVPVEFELRGQTYHFDMVLSGWWEAANNVSSLMIVSESFVEENPNLFRNTFAEDREMAGTYLSDVVLKNKTDVEGQLQEFARSVGGNTDDMSADNYILCTQNDVTVQSIDPLMAVAVVGFVLLFMVCGYLLIYNIFDISVMQDVRQYGLLRTIGCSTRQIKRLVNRQAVWLTVIGLPIGLVAGFLASWVLLPVVTEFLRTNYWNVTEVSVSPLIFVIAALFTILTVFISTRKPAKKAAKVSPLEAIRYTGQENIKKKVTKRTQGAKLPRMALANLGRSKRRTVFIVISMLLCIVLLNSAFIITQSMDENKWISRQTKTDYTVYNSAAVNQTDPFQYHEDGLPLAVPELINQQTGVENGRYLYRNTLDDTDVTVDYGIENFTIEGTDELNGRTFAYGGIARVAITPDAGNQWYGNVFGVSDAFWDDITIYDGEKNIDTLKQKMHTGEYVIVGYQMDFQTGQPDFMPFGKQFQMGDTISFYKNGELVKTCKVLAIANLAANEYETSAGALAVGRIGGDVPFVYMTDEMFGQLYDTPTLFSYGFDAADGYDQQIDGFLNDFTSNNSSVSYTSTELMEQQLSSVGNIVLLVGGMIGVIMALAGLINFTNMMITNIITRRHEFATMQSIGLTNRQLRRMMIYEGLFYAGTADIVGAIFAAIVGLTVLKSVLNSSSMWYFTLHFTLLPALIIALVYLLLATVIPVIVLRFFNKGTVVERLRTSE
;
A
#
# COMPACT_ATOMS: atom_id res chain seq x y z
N MET A 1 18.51 -23.41 -50.33
CA MET A 1 17.85 -23.47 -51.65
C MET A 1 17.11 -24.81 -51.90
N ASN A 2 17.22 -25.84 -51.03
CA ASN A 2 16.54 -27.12 -51.21
C ASN A 2 15.15 -27.27 -50.54
N ASP A 3 14.58 -26.23 -50.02
CA ASP A 3 13.26 -26.27 -49.32
C ASP A 3 12.08 -25.98 -50.25
N ILE A 4 12.32 -25.65 -51.49
CA ILE A 4 11.29 -25.21 -52.47
C ILE A 4 10.74 -26.37 -53.31
N LEU A 5 11.51 -27.44 -53.50
CA LEU A 5 11.16 -28.51 -54.46
C LEU A 5 10.31 -29.66 -53.90
N PHE A 6 10.23 -29.87 -52.56
CA PHE A 6 9.35 -30.87 -51.99
C PHE A 6 8.75 -30.36 -50.66
N GLY A 7 7.75 -29.51 -50.77
CA GLY A 7 6.97 -29.04 -49.62
C GLY A 7 6.15 -30.12 -48.95
N ASN A 8 6.80 -31.04 -48.23
CA ASN A 8 6.10 -32.04 -47.43
C ASN A 8 5.58 -31.38 -46.13
N ASN A 9 4.48 -30.63 -46.23
CA ASN A 9 3.84 -29.90 -45.15
C ASN A 9 2.83 -30.80 -44.38
N ASN A 10 3.13 -32.09 -44.19
CA ASN A 10 2.23 -33.01 -43.52
C ASN A 10 2.18 -32.73 -41.99
N MET A 11 1.39 -31.74 -41.63
CA MET A 11 1.19 -31.29 -40.24
C MET A 11 0.49 -32.33 -39.37
N ALA A 12 -0.26 -33.29 -39.96
CA ALA A 12 -0.94 -34.36 -39.22
C ALA A 12 0.08 -35.36 -38.64
N VAL A 13 1.16 -35.66 -39.37
CA VAL A 13 2.22 -36.54 -38.88
C VAL A 13 2.94 -35.89 -37.67
N ILE A 14 3.26 -34.60 -37.76
CA ILE A 14 3.91 -33.88 -36.65
C ILE A 14 2.98 -33.84 -35.39
N LYS A 15 1.66 -33.72 -35.61
CA LYS A 15 0.66 -33.76 -34.49
C LYS A 15 0.65 -35.14 -33.82
N ARG A 16 0.64 -36.22 -34.60
CA ARG A 16 0.65 -37.60 -34.07
C ARG A 16 1.97 -37.92 -33.37
N LEU A 17 3.07 -37.49 -33.97
CA LEU A 17 4.42 -37.68 -33.40
C LEU A 17 4.59 -36.95 -32.09
N SER A 18 4.18 -35.68 -32.00
CA SER A 18 4.20 -34.89 -30.75
C SER A 18 3.41 -35.57 -29.64
N LYS A 19 2.19 -36.09 -29.93
CA LYS A 19 1.36 -36.78 -28.93
C LYS A 19 1.99 -38.11 -28.44
N ARG A 20 2.66 -38.88 -29.35
CA ARG A 20 3.36 -40.09 -28.94
C ARG A 20 4.60 -39.80 -28.09
N TYR A 21 5.37 -38.78 -28.42
CA TYR A 21 6.53 -38.32 -27.63
C TYR A 21 6.10 -37.84 -26.25
N PHE A 22 4.98 -37.11 -26.17
CA PHE A 22 4.41 -36.67 -24.91
C PHE A 22 4.07 -37.87 -24.00
N LYS A 23 3.41 -38.89 -24.53
CA LYS A 23 3.05 -40.09 -23.74
C LYS A 23 4.26 -40.90 -23.26
N LYS A 24 5.35 -40.95 -24.05
CA LYS A 24 6.56 -41.75 -23.76
C LYS A 24 7.42 -41.15 -22.62
N ASN A 25 7.50 -39.82 -22.53
CA ASN A 25 8.48 -39.12 -21.67
C ASN A 25 7.82 -38.57 -20.38
N LYS A 26 7.14 -39.40 -19.57
CA LYS A 26 6.34 -38.99 -18.41
C LYS A 26 7.11 -38.16 -17.38
N VAL A 27 8.28 -38.63 -16.91
CA VAL A 27 9.07 -37.94 -15.86
C VAL A 27 9.51 -36.55 -16.30
N ARG A 28 9.98 -36.43 -17.54
CA ARG A 28 10.36 -35.14 -18.13
C ARG A 28 9.18 -34.19 -18.23
N ASN A 29 8.04 -34.70 -18.68
CA ASN A 29 6.84 -33.87 -18.85
C ASN A 29 6.31 -33.36 -17.50
N ILE A 30 6.36 -34.21 -16.45
CA ILE A 30 6.00 -33.79 -15.09
C ILE A 30 6.91 -32.64 -14.64
N ALA A 31 8.23 -32.74 -14.83
CA ALA A 31 9.16 -31.66 -14.47
C ALA A 31 8.86 -30.36 -15.22
N ALA A 32 8.55 -30.47 -16.54
CA ALA A 32 8.22 -29.29 -17.34
C ALA A 32 6.84 -28.69 -16.99
N ILE A 33 5.83 -29.53 -16.72
CA ILE A 33 4.51 -29.08 -16.23
C ILE A 33 4.67 -28.39 -14.89
N LEU A 34 5.47 -28.95 -13.97
CA LEU A 34 5.72 -28.36 -12.65
C LEU A 34 6.42 -27.01 -12.76
N ALA A 35 7.36 -26.84 -13.70
CA ALA A 35 8.00 -25.54 -13.92
C ALA A 35 7.02 -24.47 -14.45
N ILE A 36 6.16 -24.87 -15.41
CA ILE A 36 5.15 -23.96 -15.96
C ILE A 36 4.09 -23.65 -14.89
N PHE A 37 3.66 -24.67 -14.13
CA PHE A 37 2.79 -24.52 -12.97
C PHE A 37 3.35 -23.53 -11.96
N LEU A 38 4.60 -23.72 -11.51
CA LEU A 38 5.22 -22.81 -10.53
C LEU A 38 5.37 -21.39 -11.05
N THR A 39 5.67 -21.22 -12.35
CA THR A 39 5.74 -19.89 -12.96
C THR A 39 4.36 -19.22 -12.99
N ALA A 40 3.31 -19.95 -13.39
CA ALA A 40 1.95 -19.46 -13.41
C ALA A 40 1.42 -19.21 -11.98
N PHE A 41 1.65 -20.16 -11.08
CA PHE A 41 1.29 -20.06 -9.65
C PHE A 41 1.87 -18.81 -9.00
N LEU A 42 3.19 -18.62 -9.10
CA LEU A 42 3.89 -17.47 -8.54
C LEU A 42 3.34 -16.15 -9.09
N PHE A 43 3.19 -16.07 -10.41
CA PHE A 43 2.73 -14.84 -11.02
C PHE A 43 1.27 -14.53 -10.68
N THR A 44 0.40 -15.55 -10.68
CA THR A 44 -1.01 -15.37 -10.31
C THR A 44 -1.16 -15.02 -8.82
N SER A 45 -0.42 -15.68 -7.93
CA SER A 45 -0.48 -15.37 -6.49
C SER A 45 -0.10 -13.93 -6.22
N ILE A 46 1.01 -13.47 -6.81
CA ILE A 46 1.49 -12.09 -6.58
C ILE A 46 0.55 -11.06 -7.21
N THR A 47 0.12 -11.27 -8.47
CA THR A 47 -0.79 -10.32 -9.11
C THR A 47 -2.14 -10.29 -8.43
N SER A 48 -2.70 -11.45 -8.05
CA SER A 48 -3.98 -11.52 -7.33
C SER A 48 -3.88 -10.86 -5.95
N LEU A 49 -2.82 -11.13 -5.19
CA LEU A 49 -2.61 -10.48 -3.89
C LEU A 49 -2.46 -8.97 -4.04
N ALA A 50 -1.63 -8.51 -5.00
CA ALA A 50 -1.43 -7.09 -5.23
C ALA A 50 -2.73 -6.38 -5.67
N PHE A 51 -3.49 -6.97 -6.60
CA PHE A 51 -4.80 -6.40 -7.00
C PHE A 51 -5.78 -6.37 -5.83
N SER A 52 -5.86 -7.44 -5.04
CA SER A 52 -6.75 -7.50 -3.88
C SER A 52 -6.36 -6.50 -2.80
N MET A 53 -5.07 -6.33 -2.53
CA MET A 53 -4.58 -5.31 -1.60
C MET A 53 -4.92 -3.89 -2.07
N VAL A 54 -4.67 -3.58 -3.34
CA VAL A 54 -5.02 -2.27 -3.90
C VAL A 54 -6.53 -2.05 -3.85
N SER A 55 -7.34 -3.04 -4.24
CA SER A 55 -8.80 -2.93 -4.17
C SER A 55 -9.32 -2.77 -2.74
N SER A 56 -8.77 -3.52 -1.78
CA SER A 56 -9.17 -3.41 -0.37
C SER A 56 -8.76 -2.05 0.23
N LEU A 57 -7.55 -1.56 -0.08
CA LEU A 57 -7.12 -0.24 0.35
C LEU A 57 -8.01 0.86 -0.25
N GLN A 58 -8.22 0.80 -1.56
CA GLN A 58 -9.07 1.77 -2.26
C GLN A 58 -10.48 1.77 -1.69
N LEU A 59 -11.08 0.59 -1.47
CA LEU A 59 -12.41 0.48 -0.87
C LEU A 59 -12.43 1.05 0.56
N SER A 60 -11.45 0.73 1.39
CA SER A 60 -11.36 1.28 2.75
C SER A 60 -11.22 2.81 2.75
N MET A 61 -10.40 3.36 1.87
CA MET A 61 -10.26 4.82 1.72
C MET A 61 -11.54 5.47 1.20
N GLN A 62 -12.25 4.80 0.25
CA GLN A 62 -13.55 5.27 -0.24
C GLN A 62 -14.62 5.24 0.85
N MET A 63 -14.62 4.21 1.71
CA MET A 63 -15.54 4.13 2.85
C MET A 63 -15.27 5.24 3.87
N GLN A 64 -13.99 5.54 4.15
CA GLN A 64 -13.64 6.68 5.01
C GLN A 64 -14.05 8.03 4.42
N LYS A 65 -13.88 8.20 3.09
CA LYS A 65 -14.34 9.40 2.38
C LYS A 65 -15.87 9.48 2.29
N GLY A 66 -16.56 8.36 2.52
CA GLY A 66 -18.01 8.25 2.43
C GLY A 66 -18.55 8.11 1.00
N SER A 67 -17.69 8.03 -0.03
CA SER A 67 -18.14 7.87 -1.42
C SER A 67 -17.14 7.10 -2.28
N LYS A 68 -17.66 6.24 -3.16
CA LYS A 68 -16.90 5.54 -4.22
C LYS A 68 -17.00 6.21 -5.59
N ALA A 69 -17.67 7.37 -5.67
CA ALA A 69 -17.79 8.18 -6.89
C ALA A 69 -16.43 8.76 -7.32
N ASP A 70 -16.31 9.17 -8.58
CA ASP A 70 -15.10 9.83 -9.10
C ASP A 70 -15.03 11.31 -8.71
N GLY A 71 -16.17 11.93 -8.44
CA GLY A 71 -16.30 13.30 -7.95
C GLY A 71 -17.72 13.61 -7.50
N ASP A 72 -17.91 14.80 -6.96
CA ASP A 72 -19.23 15.30 -6.58
C ASP A 72 -19.46 16.73 -7.09
N ILE A 73 -20.74 17.05 -7.29
CA ILE A 73 -21.22 18.36 -7.70
C ILE A 73 -22.39 18.77 -6.82
N ARG A 74 -22.31 19.98 -6.26
CA ARG A 74 -23.24 20.47 -5.21
C ARG A 74 -23.85 21.81 -5.55
N TYR A 75 -24.93 22.12 -4.88
CA TYR A 75 -25.68 23.40 -4.95
C TYR A 75 -26.39 23.62 -6.28
N MET A 76 -26.69 22.54 -6.99
CA MET A 76 -27.46 22.62 -8.24
C MET A 76 -28.93 22.90 -8.01
N THR A 77 -29.57 23.52 -9.02
CA THR A 77 -31.02 23.53 -9.18
C THR A 77 -31.49 22.20 -9.78
N GLU A 78 -32.80 21.93 -9.71
CA GLU A 78 -33.43 20.77 -10.35
C GLU A 78 -33.11 20.70 -11.85
N GLU A 79 -33.23 21.81 -12.56
CA GLU A 79 -32.98 21.90 -14.00
C GLU A 79 -31.52 21.61 -14.36
N GLN A 80 -30.57 22.03 -13.50
CA GLN A 80 -29.15 21.75 -13.69
C GLN A 80 -28.84 20.27 -13.42
N TYR A 81 -29.45 19.66 -12.39
CA TYR A 81 -29.34 18.25 -12.15
C TYR A 81 -29.90 17.39 -13.29
N GLU A 82 -31.08 17.76 -13.85
CA GLU A 82 -31.63 17.08 -15.01
C GLU A 82 -30.70 17.15 -16.24
N GLN A 83 -30.00 18.26 -16.42
CA GLN A 83 -28.98 18.37 -17.47
C GLN A 83 -27.76 17.51 -17.19
N LEU A 84 -27.34 17.38 -15.93
CA LEU A 84 -26.23 16.54 -15.54
C LEU A 84 -26.46 15.07 -15.87
N ILE A 85 -27.60 14.50 -15.46
CA ILE A 85 -27.92 13.09 -15.71
C ILE A 85 -28.07 12.74 -17.19
N ASN A 86 -28.41 13.75 -18.03
CA ASN A 86 -28.50 13.58 -19.48
C ASN A 86 -27.19 13.88 -20.23
N SER A 87 -26.09 14.15 -19.51
CA SER A 87 -24.82 14.49 -20.12
C SER A 87 -24.05 13.26 -20.61
N ASP A 88 -23.42 13.37 -21.79
CA ASP A 88 -22.73 12.25 -22.42
C ASP A 88 -21.47 11.78 -21.69
N PHE A 89 -20.85 12.60 -20.84
CA PHE A 89 -19.63 12.28 -20.12
C PHE A 89 -19.87 11.52 -18.81
N ILE A 90 -21.11 11.52 -18.29
CA ILE A 90 -21.52 10.82 -17.08
C ILE A 90 -21.82 9.34 -17.40
N GLU A 91 -21.33 8.43 -16.54
CA GLU A 91 -21.69 7.02 -16.55
C GLU A 91 -22.80 6.72 -15.55
N GLN A 92 -22.69 7.27 -14.34
CA GLN A 92 -23.70 7.18 -13.28
C GLN A 92 -23.73 8.51 -12.52
N ALA A 93 -24.90 8.93 -12.09
CA ALA A 93 -25.09 10.10 -11.21
C ALA A 93 -26.18 9.75 -10.18
N GLY A 94 -25.87 9.93 -8.91
CA GLY A 94 -26.83 9.82 -7.82
C GLY A 94 -27.55 11.11 -7.56
N CYS A 95 -28.71 11.07 -6.94
CA CYS A 95 -29.46 12.22 -6.48
C CYS A 95 -29.47 12.29 -4.96
N ARG A 96 -29.01 13.38 -4.40
CA ARG A 96 -29.05 13.67 -2.97
C ARG A 96 -29.61 15.07 -2.74
N ARG A 97 -30.48 15.21 -1.72
CA ARG A 97 -31.06 16.48 -1.30
C ARG A 97 -31.01 16.57 0.22
N VAL A 98 -30.21 17.45 0.74
CA VAL A 98 -30.01 17.64 2.17
C VAL A 98 -31.19 18.39 2.77
N ILE A 99 -31.59 18.04 3.98
CA ILE A 99 -32.57 18.77 4.78
C ILE A 99 -31.85 19.58 5.87
N GLY A 100 -30.93 18.92 6.60
CA GLY A 100 -30.20 19.51 7.70
C GLY A 100 -29.47 18.46 8.52
N PHE A 101 -29.04 18.86 9.70
CA PHE A 101 -28.35 17.97 10.65
C PHE A 101 -29.20 17.75 11.90
N ALA A 102 -29.17 16.52 12.43
CA ALA A 102 -29.88 16.21 13.66
C ALA A 102 -29.29 17.00 14.86
N THR A 103 -30.12 17.65 15.62
CA THR A 103 -29.72 18.42 16.83
C THR A 103 -29.80 17.62 18.12
N ASN A 104 -30.45 16.45 18.07
CA ASN A 104 -30.63 15.55 19.20
C ASN A 104 -29.63 14.40 19.29
N SER A 105 -28.49 14.51 18.57
CA SER A 105 -27.39 13.53 18.54
C SER A 105 -26.07 14.14 19.04
N PRO A 106 -25.91 14.38 20.35
CA PRO A 106 -24.73 15.03 20.88
C PRO A 106 -23.48 14.18 20.63
N GLY A 107 -22.46 14.80 20.07
CA GLY A 107 -21.15 14.16 19.78
C GLY A 107 -21.09 13.30 18.53
N HIS A 108 -22.17 13.20 17.75
CA HIS A 108 -22.17 12.51 16.46
C HIS A 108 -23.00 13.27 15.42
N SER A 109 -22.40 13.66 14.31
CA SER A 109 -23.07 14.39 13.24
C SER A 109 -23.92 13.45 12.40
N ILE A 110 -25.24 13.70 12.36
CA ILE A 110 -26.19 12.93 11.53
C ILE A 110 -26.81 13.88 10.53
N GLU A 111 -26.46 13.75 9.25
CA GLU A 111 -27.04 14.50 8.15
C GLU A 111 -28.32 13.82 7.68
N ILE A 112 -29.41 14.59 7.52
CA ILE A 112 -30.73 14.09 7.12
C ILE A 112 -30.95 14.42 5.65
N ASP A 113 -31.09 13.37 4.84
CA ASP A 113 -31.11 13.49 3.38
C ASP A 113 -32.24 12.68 2.75
N TYR A 114 -32.68 13.13 1.59
CA TYR A 114 -33.19 12.23 0.57
C TYR A 114 -32.06 11.78 -0.34
N ALA A 115 -31.97 10.46 -0.61
CA ALA A 115 -31.01 9.89 -1.54
C ALA A 115 -31.67 8.81 -2.39
N ASP A 116 -31.47 8.87 -3.72
CA ASP A 116 -31.94 7.82 -4.63
C ASP A 116 -31.10 6.55 -4.51
N ALA A 117 -31.52 5.47 -5.16
CA ALA A 117 -30.85 4.18 -5.07
C ALA A 117 -29.38 4.20 -5.57
N ILE A 118 -29.09 5.05 -6.58
CA ILE A 118 -27.71 5.20 -7.10
C ILE A 118 -26.84 5.92 -6.08
N GLN A 119 -27.36 7.00 -5.51
CA GLN A 119 -26.66 7.75 -4.46
C GLN A 119 -26.37 6.88 -3.25
N GLN A 120 -27.37 6.15 -2.73
CA GLN A 120 -27.19 5.21 -1.61
C GLN A 120 -26.10 4.17 -1.90
N GLU A 121 -26.04 3.66 -3.14
CA GLU A 121 -24.98 2.73 -3.53
C GLU A 121 -23.60 3.40 -3.59
N LEU A 122 -23.50 4.61 -4.10
CA LEU A 122 -22.26 5.36 -4.18
C LEU A 122 -21.73 5.78 -2.82
N THR A 123 -22.61 6.10 -1.85
CA THR A 123 -22.24 6.57 -0.50
C THR A 123 -22.29 5.49 0.60
N PHE A 124 -22.37 4.20 0.22
CA PHE A 124 -22.41 3.08 1.17
C PHE A 124 -23.59 3.09 2.15
N CYS A 125 -24.72 3.69 1.76
CA CYS A 125 -25.91 3.84 2.60
C CYS A 125 -27.06 2.88 2.24
N VAL A 126 -26.77 1.83 1.48
CA VAL A 126 -27.77 0.78 1.19
C VAL A 126 -28.02 -0.06 2.43
N PRO A 127 -29.26 -0.17 2.94
CA PRO A 127 -29.55 -0.97 4.12
C PRO A 127 -29.10 -2.42 3.96
N THR A 128 -28.32 -2.92 4.90
CA THR A 128 -27.93 -4.34 5.00
C THR A 128 -28.96 -5.14 5.81
N HIS A 129 -29.74 -4.43 6.62
CA HIS A 129 -30.83 -4.97 7.43
C HIS A 129 -32.11 -4.20 7.14
N GLY A 130 -33.21 -4.89 6.86
CA GLY A 130 -34.45 -4.23 6.44
C GLY A 130 -34.48 -3.78 4.99
N ASN A 131 -35.12 -2.66 4.70
CA ASN A 131 -35.27 -2.10 3.36
C ASN A 131 -35.10 -0.58 3.37
N ALA A 132 -34.83 0.00 2.20
CA ALA A 132 -34.85 1.43 2.03
C ALA A 132 -36.25 2.00 2.34
N PRO A 133 -36.37 3.24 2.89
CA PRO A 133 -37.63 3.83 3.29
C PRO A 133 -38.55 4.08 2.10
N GLN A 134 -39.83 3.76 2.23
CA GLN A 134 -40.84 3.97 1.19
C GLN A 134 -41.99 4.86 1.68
N ALA A 135 -42.47 4.67 2.89
CA ALA A 135 -43.53 5.51 3.45
C ALA A 135 -42.98 6.85 3.98
N ALA A 136 -43.77 7.89 4.02
CA ALA A 136 -43.35 9.22 4.43
C ALA A 136 -42.84 9.31 5.89
N ASN A 137 -43.23 8.36 6.73
CA ASN A 137 -42.75 8.24 8.11
C ASN A 137 -41.66 7.21 8.32
N GLU A 138 -41.07 6.70 7.24
CA GLU A 138 -39.96 5.73 7.29
C GLU A 138 -38.62 6.38 7.05
N ILE A 139 -37.59 5.88 7.76
CA ILE A 139 -36.17 6.24 7.57
C ILE A 139 -35.29 5.01 7.53
N SER A 140 -34.10 5.17 6.94
CA SER A 140 -32.98 4.26 7.14
C SER A 140 -31.74 5.02 7.54
N THR A 141 -30.91 4.44 8.41
CA THR A 141 -29.68 5.07 8.90
C THR A 141 -28.62 4.04 9.31
N SER A 142 -27.46 4.51 9.79
CA SER A 142 -26.40 3.62 10.26
C SER A 142 -26.64 3.16 11.70
N ASP A 143 -25.97 2.07 12.09
CA ASP A 143 -25.91 1.56 13.46
C ASP A 143 -25.39 2.61 14.45
N LEU A 144 -24.32 3.37 14.07
CA LEU A 144 -23.76 4.45 14.88
C LEU A 144 -24.74 5.62 15.08
N ALA A 145 -25.53 5.97 14.06
CA ALA A 145 -26.56 6.99 14.23
C ALA A 145 -27.64 6.55 15.20
N LEU A 146 -28.04 5.27 15.16
CA LEU A 146 -29.01 4.72 16.10
C LEU A 146 -28.46 4.72 17.54
N GLU A 147 -27.19 4.34 17.70
CA GLU A 147 -26.50 4.39 18.98
C GLU A 147 -26.43 5.83 19.54
N ALA A 148 -26.06 6.82 18.71
CA ALA A 148 -26.03 8.24 19.10
C ALA A 148 -27.40 8.80 19.51
N LEU A 149 -28.48 8.30 18.88
CA LEU A 149 -29.87 8.65 19.23
C LEU A 149 -30.44 7.82 20.38
N GLY A 150 -29.69 6.83 20.89
CA GLY A 150 -30.14 5.93 21.96
C GLY A 150 -31.25 4.98 21.52
N VAL A 151 -31.32 4.61 20.26
CA VAL A 151 -32.37 3.76 19.68
C VAL A 151 -31.78 2.38 19.36
N GLU A 152 -32.47 1.29 19.74
CA GLU A 152 -32.07 -0.06 19.39
C GLU A 152 -32.21 -0.31 17.87
N ALA A 153 -31.25 -0.99 17.25
CA ALA A 153 -31.20 -1.29 15.81
C ALA A 153 -32.22 -2.39 15.40
N GLU A 154 -33.49 -2.22 15.78
CA GLU A 154 -34.59 -3.12 15.46
C GLU A 154 -35.54 -2.49 14.43
N ILE A 155 -35.82 -3.22 13.33
CA ILE A 155 -36.77 -2.76 12.31
C ILE A 155 -38.14 -2.49 12.92
N GLY A 156 -38.70 -1.29 12.70
CA GLY A 156 -39.95 -0.81 13.28
C GLY A 156 -39.75 0.02 14.56
N ALA A 157 -38.52 0.21 15.04
CA ALA A 157 -38.24 1.12 16.16
C ALA A 157 -38.64 2.55 15.82
N GLN A 158 -39.11 3.30 16.85
CA GLN A 158 -39.38 4.73 16.70
C GLN A 158 -38.08 5.52 16.87
N VAL A 159 -37.76 6.34 15.88
CA VAL A 159 -36.55 7.17 15.85
C VAL A 159 -36.99 8.64 15.95
N PRO A 160 -36.72 9.32 17.06
CA PRO A 160 -36.98 10.75 17.17
C PRO A 160 -35.93 11.52 16.33
N VAL A 161 -36.41 12.33 15.43
CA VAL A 161 -35.56 13.16 14.55
C VAL A 161 -35.86 14.62 14.83
N GLU A 162 -34.85 15.35 15.27
CA GLU A 162 -34.94 16.78 15.55
C GLU A 162 -33.86 17.54 14.79
N PHE A 163 -34.22 18.57 14.06
CA PHE A 163 -33.29 19.41 13.33
C PHE A 163 -33.76 20.85 13.24
N GLU A 164 -32.83 21.76 12.99
CA GLU A 164 -33.11 23.17 12.77
C GLU A 164 -32.92 23.49 11.27
N LEU A 165 -33.89 24.21 10.70
CA LEU A 165 -33.82 24.69 9.32
C LEU A 165 -34.41 26.10 9.25
N ARG A 166 -33.65 27.07 8.77
CA ARG A 166 -34.03 28.47 8.59
C ARG A 166 -34.59 29.08 9.88
N GLY A 167 -33.95 28.77 11.03
CA GLY A 167 -34.33 29.27 12.34
C GLY A 167 -35.60 28.64 12.92
N GLN A 168 -36.13 27.58 12.35
CA GLN A 168 -37.27 26.83 12.85
C GLN A 168 -36.84 25.39 13.17
N THR A 169 -37.15 24.93 14.39
CA THR A 169 -36.93 23.57 14.85
C THR A 169 -38.07 22.67 14.40
N TYR A 170 -37.73 21.53 13.83
CA TYR A 170 -38.65 20.50 13.37
C TYR A 170 -38.46 19.22 14.19
N HIS A 171 -39.60 18.55 14.52
CA HIS A 171 -39.59 17.29 15.24
C HIS A 171 -40.42 16.27 14.44
N PHE A 172 -39.89 15.11 14.21
CA PHE A 172 -40.56 13.99 13.55
C PHE A 172 -40.29 12.69 14.32
N ASP A 173 -41.36 11.90 14.55
CA ASP A 173 -41.24 10.55 15.05
C ASP A 173 -41.26 9.60 13.85
N MET A 174 -40.09 9.13 13.45
CA MET A 174 -39.91 8.29 12.26
C MET A 174 -39.85 6.82 12.66
N VAL A 175 -40.11 5.92 11.71
CA VAL A 175 -40.03 4.46 11.86
C VAL A 175 -38.82 3.93 11.14
N LEU A 176 -37.97 3.17 11.80
CA LEU A 176 -36.80 2.55 11.22
C LEU A 176 -37.21 1.43 10.24
N SER A 177 -37.02 1.66 8.93
CA SER A 177 -37.31 0.67 7.86
C SER A 177 -36.09 -0.18 7.50
N GLY A 178 -34.89 0.33 7.73
CA GLY A 178 -33.64 -0.33 7.45
C GLY A 178 -32.44 0.34 8.09
N TRP A 179 -31.35 -0.42 8.24
CA TRP A 179 -30.09 0.13 8.74
C TRP A 179 -28.90 -0.60 8.14
N TRP A 180 -27.71 0.01 8.20
CA TRP A 180 -26.44 -0.53 7.73
C TRP A 180 -25.33 -0.29 8.76
N GLU A 181 -24.28 -1.09 8.70
CA GLU A 181 -23.07 -0.87 9.49
C GLU A 181 -22.34 0.36 8.94
N ALA A 182 -22.02 1.32 9.80
CA ALA A 182 -21.39 2.58 9.41
C ALA A 182 -20.06 2.34 8.71
N ALA A 183 -19.85 3.03 7.59
CA ALA A 183 -18.59 2.95 6.82
C ALA A 183 -17.43 3.69 7.51
N ASN A 184 -17.75 4.70 8.34
CA ASN A 184 -16.79 5.46 9.15
C ASN A 184 -17.42 5.83 10.51
N ASN A 185 -16.59 6.27 11.45
CA ASN A 185 -17.02 6.57 12.81
C ASN A 185 -17.29 8.07 13.03
N VAL A 186 -17.35 8.88 11.99
CA VAL A 186 -17.28 10.33 12.07
C VAL A 186 -18.64 10.99 11.90
N SER A 187 -19.34 10.61 10.85
CA SER A 187 -20.65 11.14 10.52
C SER A 187 -21.53 10.05 9.94
N SER A 188 -22.83 10.21 10.11
CA SER A 188 -23.82 9.29 9.56
C SER A 188 -24.80 10.02 8.67
N LEU A 189 -25.37 9.29 7.72
CA LEU A 189 -26.49 9.75 6.92
C LEU A 189 -27.77 9.10 7.42
N MET A 190 -28.84 9.90 7.46
CA MET A 190 -30.18 9.44 7.72
C MET A 190 -31.02 9.70 6.46
N ILE A 191 -31.47 8.62 5.84
CA ILE A 191 -32.15 8.71 4.55
C ILE A 191 -33.67 8.67 4.75
N VAL A 192 -34.37 9.68 4.22
CA VAL A 192 -35.82 9.74 4.17
C VAL A 192 -36.35 9.24 2.83
N SER A 193 -37.64 8.89 2.78
CA SER A 193 -38.30 8.39 1.57
C SER A 193 -38.64 9.50 0.57
N GLU A 194 -38.86 9.13 -0.69
CA GLU A 194 -39.42 10.03 -1.70
C GLU A 194 -40.82 10.55 -1.29
N SER A 195 -41.64 9.72 -0.68
CA SER A 195 -42.95 10.12 -0.14
C SER A 195 -42.83 11.22 0.94
N PHE A 196 -41.77 11.20 1.77
CA PHE A 196 -41.51 12.25 2.73
C PHE A 196 -41.20 13.60 2.02
N VAL A 197 -40.45 13.55 0.93
CA VAL A 197 -40.15 14.76 0.10
C VAL A 197 -41.44 15.34 -0.48
N GLU A 198 -42.33 14.49 -1.02
CA GLU A 198 -43.60 14.90 -1.63
C GLU A 198 -44.58 15.51 -0.59
N GLU A 199 -44.61 14.96 0.63
CA GLU A 199 -45.46 15.47 1.72
C GLU A 199 -44.91 16.75 2.37
N ASN A 200 -43.59 17.00 2.28
CA ASN A 200 -42.92 18.14 2.92
C ASN A 200 -42.13 19.04 1.93
N PRO A 201 -42.76 19.54 0.88
CA PRO A 201 -42.05 20.28 -0.19
C PRO A 201 -41.36 21.56 0.30
N ASN A 202 -41.81 22.15 1.39
CA ASN A 202 -41.21 23.34 1.99
C ASN A 202 -39.84 23.11 2.61
N LEU A 203 -39.57 21.90 3.10
CA LEU A 203 -38.24 21.53 3.63
C LEU A 203 -37.20 21.44 2.50
N PHE A 204 -37.64 21.06 1.31
CA PHE A 204 -36.80 20.86 0.14
C PHE A 204 -36.83 22.06 -0.85
N ARG A 205 -37.30 23.22 -0.41
CA ARG A 205 -37.25 24.42 -1.21
C ARG A 205 -35.79 24.91 -1.32
N ASN A 206 -35.30 25.04 -2.55
CA ASN A 206 -33.99 25.60 -2.79
C ASN A 206 -34.04 27.13 -2.61
N THR A 207 -33.34 27.61 -1.59
CA THR A 207 -33.20 29.05 -1.26
C THR A 207 -31.76 29.50 -1.26
N PHE A 208 -30.85 28.68 -1.79
CA PHE A 208 -29.39 28.88 -1.78
C PHE A 208 -28.96 30.28 -2.27
N ALA A 209 -29.59 30.79 -3.27
CA ALA A 209 -29.32 32.15 -3.74
C ALA A 209 -29.72 33.26 -2.76
N GLU A 210 -30.63 32.96 -1.80
CA GLU A 210 -31.17 33.96 -0.86
C GLU A 210 -30.46 33.90 0.51
N ASP A 211 -30.23 32.71 1.04
CA ASP A 211 -29.78 32.46 2.41
C ASP A 211 -28.52 31.57 2.53
N ARG A 212 -28.00 31.06 1.41
CA ARG A 212 -26.85 30.12 1.39
C ARG A 212 -27.08 28.79 2.08
N GLU A 213 -28.30 28.48 2.43
CA GLU A 213 -28.67 27.19 2.99
C GLU A 213 -28.55 26.09 1.93
N MET A 214 -27.87 25.01 2.27
CA MET A 214 -27.72 23.84 1.41
C MET A 214 -29.04 23.09 1.22
N ALA A 215 -29.96 23.28 2.15
CA ALA A 215 -31.23 22.58 2.17
C ALA A 215 -32.06 22.84 0.90
N GLY A 216 -32.46 21.74 0.26
CA GLY A 216 -33.25 21.76 -0.96
C GLY A 216 -32.44 21.90 -2.24
N THR A 217 -31.12 22.10 -2.19
CA THR A 217 -30.26 22.02 -3.38
C THR A 217 -30.10 20.57 -3.82
N TYR A 218 -29.74 20.36 -5.08
CA TYR A 218 -29.40 19.07 -5.62
C TYR A 218 -27.90 18.84 -5.54
N LEU A 219 -27.50 17.72 -4.94
CA LEU A 219 -26.16 17.21 -4.86
C LEU A 219 -26.09 15.90 -5.64
N SER A 220 -24.99 15.63 -6.26
CA SER A 220 -24.80 14.41 -7.03
C SER A 220 -23.37 13.89 -6.91
N ASP A 221 -23.24 12.69 -6.42
CA ASP A 221 -22.02 11.88 -6.56
C ASP A 221 -22.01 11.25 -7.95
N VAL A 222 -20.92 11.41 -8.69
CA VAL A 222 -20.88 11.06 -10.11
C VAL A 222 -19.73 10.11 -10.44
N VAL A 223 -20.01 9.18 -11.34
CA VAL A 223 -19.01 8.33 -12.01
C VAL A 223 -18.90 8.77 -13.46
N LEU A 224 -17.69 9.11 -13.90
CA LEU A 224 -17.42 9.60 -15.23
C LEU A 224 -16.94 8.46 -16.17
N LYS A 225 -17.31 8.53 -17.45
CA LYS A 225 -16.77 7.63 -18.49
C LYS A 225 -15.28 7.81 -18.71
N ASN A 226 -14.78 9.03 -18.53
CA ASN A 226 -13.37 9.36 -18.62
C ASN A 226 -12.90 9.93 -17.28
N LYS A 227 -12.01 9.20 -16.60
CA LYS A 227 -11.48 9.57 -15.29
C LYS A 227 -10.24 10.48 -15.33
N THR A 228 -9.96 11.06 -16.50
CA THR A 228 -8.88 12.03 -16.65
C THR A 228 -9.43 13.43 -16.41
N ASP A 229 -8.85 14.20 -15.48
CA ASP A 229 -9.28 15.57 -15.17
C ASP A 229 -10.78 15.65 -14.82
N VAL A 230 -11.16 14.91 -13.78
CA VAL A 230 -12.57 14.81 -13.33
C VAL A 230 -13.09 16.17 -12.93
N GLU A 231 -12.35 16.91 -12.12
CA GLU A 231 -12.74 18.24 -11.64
C GLU A 231 -12.92 19.22 -12.80
N GLY A 232 -11.99 19.26 -13.75
CA GLY A 232 -12.09 20.12 -14.93
C GLY A 232 -13.34 19.83 -15.78
N GLN A 233 -13.70 18.54 -15.95
CA GLN A 233 -14.93 18.14 -16.67
C GLN A 233 -16.20 18.58 -15.93
N LEU A 234 -16.23 18.46 -14.60
CA LEU A 234 -17.36 18.90 -13.77
C LEU A 234 -17.50 20.43 -13.78
N GLN A 235 -16.38 21.16 -13.67
CA GLN A 235 -16.35 22.62 -13.74
C GLN A 235 -16.79 23.14 -15.13
N GLU A 236 -16.37 22.47 -16.22
CA GLU A 236 -16.82 22.82 -17.57
C GLU A 236 -18.33 22.63 -17.72
N PHE A 237 -18.86 21.53 -17.18
CA PHE A 237 -20.30 21.30 -17.13
C PHE A 237 -21.00 22.41 -16.32
N ALA A 238 -20.55 22.67 -15.07
CA ALA A 238 -21.17 23.68 -14.21
C ALA A 238 -21.25 25.05 -14.87
N ARG A 239 -20.17 25.48 -15.54
CA ARG A 239 -20.15 26.73 -16.33
C ARG A 239 -21.10 26.68 -17.52
N SER A 240 -21.25 25.52 -18.17
CA SER A 240 -22.17 25.37 -19.32
C SER A 240 -23.64 25.53 -18.95
N VAL A 241 -24.01 25.19 -17.72
CA VAL A 241 -25.37 25.31 -17.19
C VAL A 241 -25.58 26.63 -16.42
N GLY A 242 -24.65 27.59 -16.60
CA GLY A 242 -24.74 28.93 -16.01
C GLY A 242 -24.30 29.02 -14.55
N GLY A 243 -23.64 28.01 -14.04
CA GLY A 243 -23.06 28.03 -12.68
C GLY A 243 -21.72 28.77 -12.62
N ASN A 244 -21.42 29.31 -11.47
CA ASN A 244 -20.12 29.89 -11.13
C ASN A 244 -19.32 28.88 -10.31
N THR A 245 -18.09 28.53 -10.73
CA THR A 245 -17.22 27.59 -10.04
C THR A 245 -16.07 28.25 -9.29
N ASP A 246 -15.87 29.54 -9.51
CA ASP A 246 -14.68 30.27 -9.06
C ASP A 246 -14.99 31.22 -7.88
N ASP A 247 -16.22 31.68 -7.76
CA ASP A 247 -16.64 32.61 -6.72
C ASP A 247 -17.71 31.94 -5.82
N MET A 248 -17.30 31.54 -4.64
CA MET A 248 -18.17 30.92 -3.64
C MET A 248 -19.27 31.84 -3.13
N SER A 249 -19.12 33.16 -3.31
CA SER A 249 -20.13 34.15 -2.91
C SER A 249 -21.20 34.40 -3.97
N ALA A 250 -21.04 33.89 -5.18
CA ALA A 250 -22.00 34.06 -6.26
C ALA A 250 -23.33 33.32 -6.02
N ASP A 251 -24.46 33.94 -6.30
CA ASP A 251 -25.80 33.36 -6.11
C ASP A 251 -26.02 32.05 -6.88
N ASN A 252 -25.27 31.85 -7.96
CA ASN A 252 -25.27 30.67 -8.79
C ASN A 252 -24.03 29.78 -8.62
N TYR A 253 -23.41 29.80 -7.43
CA TYR A 253 -22.23 28.97 -7.13
C TYR A 253 -22.55 27.49 -7.23
N ILE A 254 -21.69 26.77 -7.90
CA ILE A 254 -21.71 25.30 -8.01
C ILE A 254 -20.33 24.77 -7.59
N LEU A 255 -20.31 23.97 -6.55
CA LEU A 255 -19.09 23.31 -6.07
C LEU A 255 -18.87 22.02 -6.85
N CYS A 256 -17.69 21.89 -7.43
CA CYS A 256 -17.24 20.68 -8.12
C CYS A 256 -15.99 20.15 -7.44
N THR A 257 -16.01 18.92 -6.98
CA THR A 257 -14.83 18.29 -6.36
C THR A 257 -14.50 16.95 -7.00
N GLN A 258 -13.21 16.64 -7.03
CA GLN A 258 -12.70 15.35 -7.46
C GLN A 258 -12.48 14.47 -6.24
N ASN A 259 -12.81 13.20 -6.35
CA ASN A 259 -12.45 12.21 -5.33
C ASN A 259 -11.03 11.70 -5.55
N ASP A 260 -10.06 12.26 -4.84
CA ASP A 260 -8.65 11.92 -4.96
C ASP A 260 -8.33 10.45 -4.63
N VAL A 261 -9.21 9.79 -3.89
CA VAL A 261 -9.10 8.36 -3.58
C VAL A 261 -9.37 7.50 -4.82
N THR A 262 -10.32 7.92 -5.65
CA THR A 262 -10.71 7.17 -6.86
C THR A 262 -9.81 7.50 -8.05
N VAL A 263 -9.28 8.72 -8.13
CA VAL A 263 -8.48 9.25 -9.24
C VAL A 263 -7.01 9.40 -8.82
N GLN A 264 -6.38 8.33 -8.36
CA GLN A 264 -4.95 8.37 -8.00
C GLN A 264 -4.04 8.36 -9.23
N SER A 265 -3.10 9.32 -9.29
CA SER A 265 -1.96 9.28 -10.20
C SER A 265 -0.87 8.34 -9.68
N ILE A 266 -0.47 7.34 -10.48
CA ILE A 266 0.63 6.44 -10.10
C ILE A 266 1.94 7.23 -10.14
N ASP A 267 2.64 7.30 -9.00
CA ASP A 267 3.99 7.86 -8.94
C ASP A 267 4.90 7.17 -9.99
N PRO A 268 5.55 7.93 -10.89
CA PRO A 268 6.44 7.40 -11.91
C PRO A 268 7.56 6.51 -11.33
N LEU A 269 8.07 6.79 -10.14
CA LEU A 269 9.09 5.99 -9.47
C LEU A 269 8.52 4.63 -9.04
N MET A 270 7.30 4.62 -8.51
CA MET A 270 6.58 3.40 -8.14
C MET A 270 6.28 2.53 -9.38
N ALA A 271 5.87 3.16 -10.49
CA ALA A 271 5.67 2.47 -11.76
C ALA A 271 6.96 1.78 -12.26
N VAL A 272 8.11 2.46 -12.20
CA VAL A 272 9.42 1.89 -12.56
C VAL A 272 9.79 0.72 -11.64
N ALA A 273 9.54 0.83 -10.34
CA ALA A 273 9.78 -0.26 -9.38
C ALA A 273 8.93 -1.49 -9.69
N VAL A 274 7.63 -1.32 -9.96
CA VAL A 274 6.72 -2.41 -10.34
C VAL A 274 7.17 -3.09 -11.64
N VAL A 275 7.53 -2.32 -12.67
CA VAL A 275 8.05 -2.86 -13.94
C VAL A 275 9.35 -3.63 -13.70
N GLY A 276 10.26 -3.11 -12.87
CA GLY A 276 11.50 -3.79 -12.49
C GLY A 276 11.24 -5.14 -11.81
N PHE A 277 10.26 -5.18 -10.92
CA PHE A 277 9.83 -6.39 -10.20
C PHE A 277 9.24 -7.43 -11.17
N VAL A 278 8.35 -7.02 -12.07
CA VAL A 278 7.77 -7.88 -13.11
C VAL A 278 8.87 -8.47 -14.01
N LEU A 279 9.85 -7.66 -14.43
CA LEU A 279 10.99 -8.13 -15.24
C LEU A 279 11.85 -9.14 -14.48
N LEU A 280 12.08 -8.94 -13.18
CA LEU A 280 12.82 -9.89 -12.34
C LEU A 280 12.12 -11.26 -12.31
N PHE A 281 10.80 -11.30 -12.09
CA PHE A 281 10.02 -12.54 -12.11
C PHE A 281 10.03 -13.20 -13.49
N MET A 282 10.00 -12.40 -14.56
CA MET A 282 10.12 -12.92 -15.93
C MET A 282 11.48 -13.61 -16.16
N VAL A 283 12.56 -13.05 -15.65
CA VAL A 283 13.88 -13.67 -15.70
C VAL A 283 13.90 -14.99 -14.93
N CYS A 284 13.31 -15.02 -13.75
CA CYS A 284 13.24 -16.23 -12.91
C CYS A 284 12.45 -17.35 -13.59
N GLY A 285 11.25 -17.08 -14.05
CA GLY A 285 10.42 -18.02 -14.81
C GLY A 285 11.11 -18.48 -16.12
N TYR A 286 11.75 -17.53 -16.82
CA TYR A 286 12.56 -17.85 -18.01
C TYR A 286 13.68 -18.85 -17.70
N LEU A 287 14.46 -18.63 -16.65
CA LEU A 287 15.57 -19.50 -16.27
C LEU A 287 15.08 -20.90 -15.92
N LEU A 288 13.98 -20.99 -15.16
CA LEU A 288 13.36 -22.27 -14.77
C LEU A 288 12.92 -23.07 -16.00
N ILE A 289 12.10 -22.47 -16.84
CA ILE A 289 11.53 -23.13 -18.02
C ILE A 289 12.61 -23.44 -19.08
N TYR A 290 13.52 -22.48 -19.33
CA TYR A 290 14.62 -22.64 -20.27
C TYR A 290 15.51 -23.83 -19.92
N ASN A 291 15.90 -23.97 -18.64
CA ASN A 291 16.76 -25.08 -18.19
C ASN A 291 16.12 -26.44 -18.48
N ILE A 292 14.82 -26.58 -18.16
CA ILE A 292 14.11 -27.85 -18.37
C ILE A 292 13.98 -28.17 -19.85
N PHE A 293 13.67 -27.20 -20.68
CA PHE A 293 13.54 -27.39 -22.12
C PHE A 293 14.91 -27.63 -22.80
N ASP A 294 15.99 -26.95 -22.41
CA ASP A 294 17.34 -27.19 -22.93
C ASP A 294 17.81 -28.61 -22.63
N ILE A 295 17.60 -29.09 -21.41
CA ILE A 295 17.90 -30.47 -21.01
C ILE A 295 17.05 -31.46 -21.79
N SER A 296 15.74 -31.22 -21.89
CA SER A 296 14.80 -32.06 -22.64
C SER A 296 15.23 -32.23 -24.11
N VAL A 297 15.53 -31.12 -24.75
CA VAL A 297 15.99 -31.12 -26.16
C VAL A 297 17.30 -31.84 -26.32
N MET A 298 18.25 -31.68 -25.39
CA MET A 298 19.53 -32.37 -25.44
C MET A 298 19.40 -33.90 -25.29
N GLN A 299 18.47 -34.38 -24.47
CA GLN A 299 18.17 -35.83 -24.37
C GLN A 299 17.58 -36.38 -25.67
N ASP A 300 16.76 -35.61 -26.37
CA ASP A 300 16.08 -36.03 -27.60
C ASP A 300 16.91 -35.76 -28.89
N VAL A 301 18.14 -35.20 -28.79
CA VAL A 301 18.98 -34.82 -29.94
C VAL A 301 19.19 -36.00 -30.88
N ARG A 302 19.49 -37.22 -30.36
CA ARG A 302 19.69 -38.42 -31.17
C ARG A 302 18.43 -38.76 -31.97
N GLN A 303 17.26 -38.65 -31.34
CA GLN A 303 15.97 -38.91 -31.99
C GLN A 303 15.62 -37.84 -33.04
N TYR A 304 15.93 -36.55 -32.78
CA TYR A 304 15.75 -35.50 -33.76
C TYR A 304 16.69 -35.68 -34.97
N GLY A 305 17.91 -36.18 -34.76
CA GLY A 305 18.84 -36.56 -35.82
C GLY A 305 18.28 -37.69 -36.68
N LEU A 306 17.75 -38.78 -36.09
CA LEU A 306 17.08 -39.86 -36.81
C LEU A 306 15.85 -39.36 -37.59
N LEU A 307 15.06 -38.43 -37.03
CA LEU A 307 13.97 -37.83 -37.80
C LEU A 307 14.46 -37.05 -39.03
N ARG A 308 15.65 -36.43 -38.95
CA ARG A 308 16.28 -35.76 -40.08
C ARG A 308 16.80 -36.73 -41.13
N THR A 309 17.31 -37.91 -40.77
CA THR A 309 17.67 -38.92 -41.72
C THR A 309 16.51 -39.43 -42.59
N ILE A 310 15.30 -39.44 -42.00
CA ILE A 310 14.03 -39.83 -42.64
C ILE A 310 13.41 -38.65 -43.43
N GLY A 311 14.09 -37.48 -43.52
CA GLY A 311 13.66 -36.34 -44.32
C GLY A 311 12.88 -35.25 -43.59
N CYS A 312 12.84 -35.23 -42.26
CA CYS A 312 12.20 -34.12 -41.52
C CYS A 312 12.97 -32.81 -41.68
N SER A 313 12.29 -31.74 -42.06
CA SER A 313 12.86 -30.41 -42.19
C SER A 313 13.15 -29.75 -40.85
N THR A 314 14.08 -28.77 -40.86
CA THR A 314 14.40 -27.92 -39.67
C THR A 314 13.17 -27.23 -39.11
N ARG A 315 12.25 -26.77 -39.97
CA ARG A 315 10.97 -26.15 -39.57
C ARG A 315 10.04 -27.13 -38.87
N GLN A 316 9.98 -28.38 -39.33
CA GLN A 316 9.15 -29.43 -38.72
C GLN A 316 9.63 -29.83 -37.33
N ILE A 317 10.96 -29.96 -37.10
CA ILE A 317 11.52 -30.24 -35.79
C ILE A 317 11.24 -29.08 -34.81
N LYS A 318 11.46 -27.83 -35.26
CA LYS A 318 11.13 -26.66 -34.45
C LYS A 318 9.63 -26.63 -34.05
N ARG A 319 8.73 -26.91 -34.96
CA ARG A 319 7.29 -27.02 -34.71
C ARG A 319 6.94 -28.17 -33.77
N LEU A 320 7.66 -29.31 -33.84
CA LEU A 320 7.50 -30.44 -32.93
C LEU A 320 7.79 -30.03 -31.48
N VAL A 321 8.94 -29.37 -31.24
CA VAL A 321 9.34 -28.90 -29.91
C VAL A 321 8.36 -27.85 -29.39
N ASN A 322 8.01 -26.84 -30.19
CA ASN A 322 7.07 -25.81 -29.80
C ASN A 322 5.67 -26.39 -29.47
N ARG A 323 5.24 -27.41 -30.20
CA ARG A 323 3.95 -28.08 -29.94
C ARG A 323 3.96 -28.91 -28.66
N GLN A 324 5.10 -29.48 -28.29
CA GLN A 324 5.27 -30.13 -26.99
C GLN A 324 5.16 -29.07 -25.89
N ALA A 325 5.80 -27.89 -26.03
CA ALA A 325 5.68 -26.79 -25.08
C ALA A 325 4.22 -26.34 -24.92
N VAL A 326 3.47 -26.21 -26.01
CA VAL A 326 2.04 -25.85 -25.94
C VAL A 326 1.24 -26.89 -25.14
N TRP A 327 1.44 -28.20 -25.38
CA TRP A 327 0.73 -29.25 -24.60
C TRP A 327 1.06 -29.19 -23.11
N LEU A 328 2.32 -28.93 -22.77
CA LEU A 328 2.75 -28.79 -21.38
C LEU A 328 2.14 -27.53 -20.72
N THR A 329 2.04 -26.43 -21.49
CA THR A 329 1.42 -25.18 -21.04
C THR A 329 -0.09 -25.35 -20.84
N VAL A 330 -0.80 -26.01 -21.73
CA VAL A 330 -2.24 -26.27 -21.61
C VAL A 330 -2.58 -27.04 -20.32
N ILE A 331 -1.66 -27.86 -19.81
CA ILE A 331 -1.85 -28.57 -18.54
C ILE A 331 -1.36 -27.75 -17.35
N GLY A 332 -0.14 -27.22 -17.41
CA GLY A 332 0.49 -26.55 -16.28
C GLY A 332 -0.09 -25.18 -15.97
N LEU A 333 -0.50 -24.41 -16.99
CA LEU A 333 -1.00 -23.06 -16.85
C LEU A 333 -2.34 -23.01 -16.06
N PRO A 334 -3.41 -23.75 -16.43
CA PRO A 334 -4.68 -23.64 -15.70
C PRO A 334 -4.54 -24.05 -14.22
N ILE A 335 -3.77 -25.13 -13.97
CA ILE A 335 -3.53 -25.59 -12.60
C ILE A 335 -2.76 -24.52 -11.80
N GLY A 336 -1.79 -23.86 -12.43
CA GLY A 336 -1.03 -22.78 -11.81
C GLY A 336 -1.86 -21.54 -11.53
N LEU A 337 -2.75 -21.12 -12.45
CA LEU A 337 -3.66 -20.00 -12.27
C LEU A 337 -4.61 -20.23 -11.09
N VAL A 338 -5.28 -21.39 -11.07
CA VAL A 338 -6.23 -21.73 -10.00
C VAL A 338 -5.53 -21.84 -8.65
N ALA A 339 -4.43 -22.58 -8.58
CA ALA A 339 -3.70 -22.74 -7.33
C ALA A 339 -3.11 -21.41 -6.83
N GLY A 340 -2.63 -20.54 -7.74
CA GLY A 340 -2.11 -19.23 -7.40
C GLY A 340 -3.20 -18.30 -6.86
N PHE A 341 -4.38 -18.32 -7.45
CA PHE A 341 -5.53 -17.57 -6.95
C PHE A 341 -5.99 -18.08 -5.57
N LEU A 342 -6.10 -19.40 -5.40
CA LEU A 342 -6.45 -19.99 -4.10
C LEU A 342 -5.41 -19.65 -3.02
N ALA A 343 -4.11 -19.60 -3.37
CA ALA A 343 -3.08 -19.19 -2.43
C ALA A 343 -3.25 -17.72 -2.02
N SER A 344 -3.55 -16.82 -2.95
CA SER A 344 -3.83 -15.42 -2.61
C SER A 344 -5.08 -15.27 -1.76
N TRP A 345 -6.13 -16.04 -2.04
CA TRP A 345 -7.38 -16.05 -1.26
C TRP A 345 -7.16 -16.46 0.21
N VAL A 346 -6.28 -17.43 0.45
CA VAL A 346 -5.92 -17.86 1.82
C VAL A 346 -4.97 -16.86 2.50
N LEU A 347 -4.08 -16.23 1.73
CA LEU A 347 -3.08 -15.31 2.28
C LEU A 347 -3.64 -13.91 2.54
N LEU A 348 -4.62 -13.45 1.76
CA LEU A 348 -5.15 -12.09 1.87
C LEU A 348 -5.70 -11.78 3.27
N PRO A 349 -6.55 -12.60 3.90
CA PRO A 349 -7.04 -12.31 5.26
C PRO A 349 -5.90 -12.22 6.28
N VAL A 350 -4.85 -13.05 6.13
CA VAL A 350 -3.69 -12.99 7.01
C VAL A 350 -2.92 -11.69 6.81
N VAL A 351 -2.76 -11.23 5.57
CA VAL A 351 -2.08 -9.97 5.26
C VAL A 351 -2.91 -8.78 5.75
N THR A 352 -4.21 -8.79 5.54
CA THR A 352 -5.09 -7.68 5.95
C THR A 352 -5.30 -7.63 7.46
N GLU A 353 -5.29 -8.77 8.16
CA GLU A 353 -5.34 -8.79 9.63
C GLU A 353 -4.10 -8.09 10.24
N PHE A 354 -2.93 -8.29 9.64
CA PHE A 354 -1.72 -7.55 10.04
C PHE A 354 -1.74 -6.07 9.65
N LEU A 355 -2.59 -5.67 8.69
CA LEU A 355 -2.78 -4.29 8.25
C LEU A 355 -3.95 -3.60 8.91
N ARG A 356 -4.66 -4.27 9.84
CA ARG A 356 -5.80 -3.70 10.55
C ARG A 356 -5.37 -2.45 11.30
N THR A 357 -5.55 -1.33 10.64
CA THR A 357 -5.41 0.02 11.17
C THR A 357 -6.74 0.71 10.94
N ASN A 358 -6.95 1.89 11.51
CA ASN A 358 -8.11 2.72 11.22
C ASN A 358 -8.35 2.96 9.72
N TYR A 359 -7.33 2.69 8.88
CA TYR A 359 -7.37 2.85 7.43
C TYR A 359 -7.72 1.57 6.66
N TRP A 360 -7.75 0.37 7.29
CA TRP A 360 -7.99 -0.91 6.61
C TRP A 360 -8.99 -1.79 7.36
N ASN A 361 -10.28 -1.50 7.18
CA ASN A 361 -11.36 -2.26 7.82
C ASN A 361 -11.97 -3.33 6.92
N VAL A 362 -11.70 -3.30 5.62
CA VAL A 362 -12.33 -4.20 4.64
C VAL A 362 -11.32 -5.08 3.93
N THR A 363 -11.62 -6.38 3.89
CA THR A 363 -10.85 -7.38 3.16
C THR A 363 -11.67 -7.88 1.99
N GLU A 364 -11.39 -7.41 0.78
CA GLU A 364 -12.05 -7.88 -0.43
C GLU A 364 -11.07 -8.59 -1.36
N VAL A 365 -11.41 -9.85 -1.71
CA VAL A 365 -10.65 -10.61 -2.70
C VAL A 365 -11.06 -10.21 -4.11
N SER A 366 -10.20 -9.49 -4.81
CA SER A 366 -10.44 -9.13 -6.21
C SER A 366 -10.50 -10.36 -7.11
N VAL A 367 -11.66 -10.60 -7.73
CA VAL A 367 -11.90 -11.68 -8.70
C VAL A 367 -11.81 -11.16 -10.14
N SER A 368 -11.09 -10.06 -10.37
CA SER A 368 -10.98 -9.46 -11.70
C SER A 368 -10.45 -10.45 -12.75
N PRO A 369 -11.15 -10.65 -13.87
CA PRO A 369 -10.68 -11.48 -14.98
C PRO A 369 -9.32 -11.03 -15.52
N LEU A 370 -8.98 -9.76 -15.33
CA LEU A 370 -7.71 -9.16 -15.78
C LEU A 370 -6.50 -9.83 -15.11
N ILE A 371 -6.62 -10.24 -13.85
CA ILE A 371 -5.57 -10.98 -13.11
C ILE A 371 -5.19 -12.25 -13.87
N PHE A 372 -6.20 -13.05 -14.26
CA PHE A 372 -5.98 -14.30 -14.97
C PHE A 372 -5.45 -14.08 -16.39
N VAL A 373 -5.92 -13.05 -17.08
CA VAL A 373 -5.45 -12.69 -18.42
C VAL A 373 -3.98 -12.26 -18.39
N ILE A 374 -3.61 -11.36 -17.48
CA ILE A 374 -2.23 -10.87 -17.32
C ILE A 374 -1.30 -12.04 -16.95
N ALA A 375 -1.66 -12.86 -15.96
CA ALA A 375 -0.88 -14.01 -15.52
C ALA A 375 -0.72 -15.05 -16.62
N ALA A 376 -1.78 -15.33 -17.38
CA ALA A 376 -1.73 -16.25 -18.52
C ALA A 376 -0.83 -15.73 -19.64
N LEU A 377 -1.00 -14.48 -20.06
CA LEU A 377 -0.17 -13.83 -21.08
C LEU A 377 1.30 -13.84 -20.69
N PHE A 378 1.60 -13.46 -19.45
CA PHE A 378 2.96 -13.47 -18.91
C PHE A 378 3.58 -14.88 -18.96
N THR A 379 2.85 -15.89 -18.45
CA THR A 379 3.33 -17.28 -18.45
C THR A 379 3.53 -17.80 -19.87
N ILE A 380 2.59 -17.57 -20.79
CA ILE A 380 2.70 -17.97 -22.19
C ILE A 380 3.90 -17.29 -22.86
N LEU A 381 4.08 -16.00 -22.65
CA LEU A 381 5.22 -15.23 -23.16
C LEU A 381 6.55 -15.80 -22.65
N THR A 382 6.61 -16.08 -21.34
CA THR A 382 7.79 -16.68 -20.69
C THR A 382 8.12 -18.05 -21.28
N VAL A 383 7.12 -18.94 -21.45
CA VAL A 383 7.29 -20.25 -22.11
C VAL A 383 7.79 -20.07 -23.55
N PHE A 384 7.18 -19.18 -24.31
CA PHE A 384 7.54 -18.95 -25.70
C PHE A 384 8.99 -18.43 -25.87
N ILE A 385 9.40 -17.49 -25.02
CA ILE A 385 10.78 -16.96 -25.00
C ILE A 385 11.77 -18.06 -24.60
N SER A 386 11.44 -18.82 -23.54
CA SER A 386 12.30 -19.88 -22.98
C SER A 386 12.53 -21.03 -23.96
N THR A 387 11.52 -21.38 -24.75
CA THR A 387 11.59 -22.51 -25.68
C THR A 387 12.24 -22.16 -27.02
N ARG A 388 12.36 -20.89 -27.38
CA ARG A 388 12.95 -20.46 -28.69
C ARG A 388 14.36 -20.94 -28.92
N LYS A 389 15.27 -20.76 -27.95
CA LYS A 389 16.67 -21.17 -28.08
C LYS A 389 16.82 -22.71 -28.13
N PRO A 390 16.22 -23.52 -27.20
CA PRO A 390 16.21 -24.97 -27.29
C PRO A 390 15.65 -25.52 -28.62
N ALA A 391 14.51 -25.01 -29.08
CA ALA A 391 13.88 -25.41 -30.32
C ALA A 391 14.78 -25.13 -31.55
N LYS A 392 15.48 -23.96 -31.54
CA LYS A 392 16.45 -23.64 -32.62
C LYS A 392 17.68 -24.56 -32.58
N LYS A 393 18.13 -24.96 -31.38
CA LYS A 393 19.25 -25.89 -31.18
C LYS A 393 18.86 -27.29 -31.67
N ALA A 394 17.68 -27.82 -31.28
CA ALA A 394 17.14 -29.09 -31.80
C ALA A 394 17.06 -29.14 -33.33
N ALA A 395 16.62 -28.06 -33.94
CA ALA A 395 16.41 -27.97 -35.38
C ALA A 395 17.70 -27.85 -36.18
N LYS A 396 18.84 -27.45 -35.58
CA LYS A 396 20.15 -27.26 -36.26
C LYS A 396 21.04 -28.51 -36.26
N VAL A 397 20.75 -29.50 -35.40
CA VAL A 397 21.59 -30.71 -35.29
C VAL A 397 21.61 -31.49 -36.60
N SER A 398 22.81 -31.78 -37.11
CA SER A 398 22.97 -32.60 -38.30
C SER A 398 22.75 -34.11 -38.00
N PRO A 399 22.34 -34.95 -38.96
CA PRO A 399 22.17 -36.38 -38.75
C PRO A 399 23.45 -37.08 -38.26
N LEU A 400 24.60 -36.70 -38.85
CA LEU A 400 25.90 -37.25 -38.49
C LEU A 400 26.33 -36.85 -37.06
N GLU A 401 26.07 -35.57 -36.69
CA GLU A 401 26.33 -35.06 -35.36
C GLU A 401 25.44 -35.70 -34.29
N ALA A 402 24.20 -36.01 -34.64
CA ALA A 402 23.25 -36.67 -33.75
C ALA A 402 23.62 -38.12 -33.43
N ILE A 403 24.15 -38.88 -34.40
CA ILE A 403 24.62 -40.27 -34.22
C ILE A 403 25.88 -40.26 -33.35
N ARG A 404 26.78 -39.30 -33.55
CA ARG A 404 28.03 -39.14 -32.78
C ARG A 404 27.83 -38.38 -31.47
N TYR A 405 26.60 -37.95 -31.18
CA TYR A 405 26.30 -37.12 -29.98
C TYR A 405 26.42 -37.95 -28.70
N THR A 406 27.52 -37.82 -28.02
CA THR A 406 27.80 -38.47 -26.72
C THR A 406 27.40 -37.64 -25.51
N GLY A 407 26.62 -36.56 -25.73
CA GLY A 407 26.21 -35.64 -24.66
C GLY A 407 27.30 -34.66 -24.21
N GLN A 408 28.47 -34.70 -24.84
CA GLN A 408 29.58 -33.78 -24.52
C GLN A 408 29.72 -32.67 -25.55
N GLU A 409 29.80 -31.43 -25.11
CA GLU A 409 30.29 -30.32 -25.96
C GLU A 409 31.77 -30.57 -26.25
N ASN A 410 32.20 -30.34 -27.51
CA ASN A 410 33.60 -30.50 -27.96
C ASN A 410 34.48 -29.52 -27.15
N ILE A 411 35.01 -30.01 -26.03
CA ILE A 411 36.02 -29.28 -25.29
C ILE A 411 37.34 -29.50 -26.06
N LYS A 412 37.94 -28.43 -26.55
CA LYS A 412 39.34 -28.43 -27.07
C LYS A 412 40.21 -29.04 -25.99
N LYS A 413 40.69 -30.27 -26.23
CA LYS A 413 41.52 -31.02 -25.26
C LYS A 413 42.82 -30.26 -25.00
N LYS A 414 42.90 -29.50 -23.91
CA LYS A 414 44.20 -29.22 -23.29
C LYS A 414 44.61 -30.48 -22.50
N VAL A 415 45.44 -31.29 -23.04
CA VAL A 415 46.05 -32.43 -22.33
C VAL A 415 47.05 -31.84 -21.34
N THR A 416 46.63 -31.68 -20.07
CA THR A 416 47.55 -31.40 -18.99
C THR A 416 48.06 -32.74 -18.44
N LYS A 417 49.32 -33.06 -18.73
CA LYS A 417 50.03 -34.18 -18.08
C LYS A 417 50.23 -33.89 -16.59
N ARG A 418 49.29 -34.37 -15.75
CA ARG A 418 49.44 -34.34 -14.27
C ARG A 418 49.51 -35.74 -13.75
N THR A 419 50.60 -36.07 -13.04
CA THR A 419 50.98 -37.37 -12.49
C THR A 419 50.41 -37.67 -11.12
N GLN A 420 49.46 -36.90 -10.59
CA GLN A 420 48.85 -37.16 -9.29
C GLN A 420 47.48 -37.84 -9.47
N GLY A 421 47.30 -38.96 -8.73
CA GLY A 421 46.14 -39.85 -8.80
C GLY A 421 44.75 -39.16 -8.65
N ALA A 422 43.72 -39.75 -9.22
CA ALA A 422 42.35 -39.25 -9.30
C ALA A 422 41.65 -39.21 -7.92
N LYS A 423 41.79 -38.08 -7.20
CA LYS A 423 41.03 -37.86 -5.97
C LYS A 423 39.58 -37.49 -6.33
N LEU A 424 38.58 -38.11 -5.67
CA LEU A 424 37.17 -37.93 -5.93
C LEU A 424 36.71 -36.45 -5.95
N PRO A 425 37.13 -35.56 -5.02
CA PRO A 425 36.76 -34.14 -5.06
C PRO A 425 37.30 -33.41 -6.30
N ARG A 426 38.48 -33.73 -6.77
CA ARG A 426 39.04 -33.11 -7.99
C ARG A 426 38.28 -33.54 -9.26
N MET A 427 37.85 -34.82 -9.31
CA MET A 427 37.00 -35.33 -10.40
C MET A 427 35.66 -34.59 -10.41
N ALA A 428 35.02 -34.41 -9.23
CA ALA A 428 33.78 -33.67 -9.08
C ALA A 428 33.92 -32.19 -9.55
N LEU A 429 34.99 -31.51 -9.12
CA LEU A 429 35.26 -30.12 -9.52
C LEU A 429 35.53 -29.98 -11.03
N ALA A 430 36.25 -30.93 -11.61
CA ALA A 430 36.49 -30.94 -13.06
C ALA A 430 35.19 -31.09 -13.87
N ASN A 431 34.21 -31.79 -13.32
CA ASN A 431 32.90 -31.98 -13.96
C ASN A 431 32.07 -30.67 -14.03
N LEU A 432 32.17 -29.75 -13.05
CA LEU A 432 31.53 -28.43 -13.11
C LEU A 432 32.03 -27.64 -14.34
N GLY A 433 33.30 -27.74 -14.66
CA GLY A 433 33.93 -27.06 -15.80
C GLY A 433 33.51 -27.60 -17.18
N ARG A 434 32.91 -28.80 -17.23
CA ARG A 434 32.51 -29.46 -18.50
C ARG A 434 31.28 -28.82 -19.14
N SER A 435 30.38 -28.24 -18.35
CA SER A 435 29.10 -27.59 -18.81
C SER A 435 28.90 -26.20 -18.24
N LYS A 436 29.84 -25.28 -18.43
CA LYS A 436 29.87 -23.93 -17.84
C LYS A 436 28.54 -23.17 -17.93
N ARG A 437 27.88 -23.20 -19.10
CA ARG A 437 26.59 -22.50 -19.28
C ARG A 437 25.51 -23.01 -18.35
N ARG A 438 25.36 -24.33 -18.19
CA ARG A 438 24.37 -24.93 -17.28
C ARG A 438 24.69 -24.62 -15.84
N THR A 439 25.96 -24.74 -15.45
CA THR A 439 26.42 -24.37 -14.10
C THR A 439 26.04 -22.94 -13.77
N VAL A 440 26.33 -22.00 -14.68
CA VAL A 440 25.99 -20.58 -14.48
C VAL A 440 24.48 -20.36 -14.32
N PHE A 441 23.64 -20.99 -15.14
CA PHE A 441 22.19 -20.82 -15.00
C PHE A 441 21.63 -21.36 -13.69
N ILE A 442 22.16 -22.46 -13.18
CA ILE A 442 21.72 -23.05 -11.92
C ILE A 442 22.17 -22.18 -10.76
N VAL A 443 23.45 -21.76 -10.78
CA VAL A 443 24.02 -20.87 -9.77
C VAL A 443 23.22 -19.56 -9.71
N ILE A 444 22.88 -18.95 -10.87
CA ILE A 444 22.04 -17.74 -10.92
C ILE A 444 20.65 -18.00 -10.34
N SER A 445 20.01 -19.13 -10.65
CA SER A 445 18.68 -19.45 -10.10
C SER A 445 18.69 -19.61 -8.57
N MET A 446 19.74 -20.25 -8.02
CA MET A 446 19.91 -20.39 -6.56
C MET A 446 20.30 -19.06 -5.90
N LEU A 447 21.18 -18.28 -6.55
CA LEU A 447 21.61 -16.96 -6.09
C LEU A 447 20.44 -15.98 -5.96
N LEU A 448 19.53 -15.95 -6.96
CA LEU A 448 18.37 -15.03 -6.91
C LEU A 448 17.49 -15.29 -5.69
N CYS A 449 17.30 -16.54 -5.28
CA CYS A 449 16.58 -16.87 -4.06
C CYS A 449 17.29 -16.29 -2.82
N ILE A 450 18.61 -16.46 -2.71
CA ILE A 450 19.39 -15.95 -1.58
C ILE A 450 19.29 -14.43 -1.50
N VAL A 451 19.46 -13.75 -2.64
CA VAL A 451 19.41 -12.27 -2.71
C VAL A 451 18.02 -11.76 -2.32
N LEU A 452 16.95 -12.33 -2.88
CA LEU A 452 15.58 -11.87 -2.62
C LEU A 452 15.16 -12.05 -1.16
N LEU A 453 15.38 -13.25 -0.58
CA LEU A 453 15.03 -13.49 0.82
C LEU A 453 15.86 -12.62 1.78
N ASN A 454 17.16 -12.48 1.50
CA ASN A 454 18.01 -11.62 2.31
C ASN A 454 17.61 -10.15 2.20
N SER A 455 17.22 -9.69 1.02
CA SER A 455 16.74 -8.30 0.80
C SER A 455 15.44 -8.03 1.55
N ALA A 456 14.45 -8.93 1.47
CA ALA A 456 13.20 -8.79 2.20
C ALA A 456 13.45 -8.70 3.72
N PHE A 457 14.31 -9.55 4.25
CA PHE A 457 14.65 -9.52 5.67
C PHE A 457 15.41 -8.25 6.08
N ILE A 458 16.35 -7.77 5.25
CA ILE A 458 17.06 -6.50 5.52
C ILE A 458 16.06 -5.34 5.56
N ILE A 459 15.12 -5.26 4.61
CA ILE A 459 14.09 -4.20 4.59
C ILE A 459 13.30 -4.22 5.90
N THR A 460 12.77 -5.37 6.30
CA THR A 460 11.98 -5.50 7.53
C THR A 460 12.78 -5.11 8.78
N GLN A 461 14.01 -5.58 8.89
CA GLN A 461 14.89 -5.28 10.05
C GLN A 461 15.44 -3.84 10.04
N SER A 462 15.28 -3.12 8.94
CA SER A 462 15.73 -1.73 8.79
C SER A 462 14.65 -0.71 9.10
N MET A 463 13.42 -1.13 9.38
CA MET A 463 12.37 -0.25 9.90
C MET A 463 12.74 0.15 11.32
N ASP A 464 12.87 1.45 11.56
CA ASP A 464 13.28 2.03 12.84
C ASP A 464 12.05 2.59 13.55
N GLU A 465 11.49 1.78 14.44
CA GLU A 465 10.27 2.08 15.17
C GLU A 465 10.42 3.37 15.98
N ASN A 466 11.55 3.51 16.67
CA ASN A 466 11.83 4.71 17.46
C ASN A 466 11.89 5.99 16.63
N LYS A 467 12.48 5.93 15.43
CA LYS A 467 12.47 7.09 14.54
C LYS A 467 11.08 7.46 14.08
N TRP A 468 10.25 6.45 13.76
CA TRP A 468 8.90 6.70 13.30
C TRP A 468 8.03 7.27 14.42
N ILE A 469 8.06 6.64 15.59
CA ILE A 469 7.30 7.07 16.76
C ILE A 469 7.76 8.45 17.24
N SER A 470 9.06 8.68 17.39
CA SER A 470 9.60 9.94 17.91
C SER A 470 9.30 11.16 17.02
N ARG A 471 8.85 10.94 15.78
CA ARG A 471 8.34 11.99 14.90
C ARG A 471 6.83 12.16 15.01
N GLN A 472 6.11 11.12 15.48
CA GLN A 472 4.67 11.15 15.67
C GLN A 472 4.30 11.65 17.08
N THR A 473 4.96 11.16 18.12
CA THR A 473 4.70 11.51 19.51
C THR A 473 5.98 11.59 20.35
N LYS A 474 5.91 12.38 21.40
CA LYS A 474 6.93 12.46 22.47
C LYS A 474 6.39 11.98 23.81
N THR A 475 5.11 11.61 23.85
CA THR A 475 4.44 11.07 25.01
C THR A 475 4.07 9.61 24.76
N ASP A 476 3.97 8.82 25.81
CA ASP A 476 3.50 7.44 25.69
C ASP A 476 2.04 7.40 25.29
N TYR A 477 1.25 8.36 25.76
CA TYR A 477 -0.19 8.49 25.50
C TYR A 477 -0.55 9.92 25.14
N THR A 478 -1.44 10.09 24.17
CA THR A 478 -2.07 11.37 23.84
C THR A 478 -3.57 11.18 23.70
N VAL A 479 -4.34 11.93 24.46
CA VAL A 479 -5.82 11.90 24.50
C VAL A 479 -6.34 13.22 23.94
N TYR A 480 -7.37 13.14 23.11
CA TYR A 480 -7.96 14.28 22.41
C TYR A 480 -9.43 14.05 22.12
N ASN A 481 -10.16 15.12 21.80
CA ASN A 481 -11.52 14.99 21.27
C ASN A 481 -11.45 14.40 19.85
N SER A 482 -12.37 13.51 19.50
CA SER A 482 -12.41 12.85 18.18
C SER A 482 -12.49 13.86 17.02
N ALA A 483 -13.04 15.06 17.25
CA ALA A 483 -13.01 16.18 16.30
C ALA A 483 -11.58 16.58 15.88
N ALA A 484 -10.58 16.41 16.74
CA ALA A 484 -9.20 16.76 16.43
C ALA A 484 -8.58 15.95 15.28
N VAL A 485 -9.13 14.79 14.95
CA VAL A 485 -8.70 13.91 13.83
C VAL A 485 -9.77 13.73 12.77
N ASN A 486 -10.90 14.39 12.92
CA ASN A 486 -12.02 14.32 12.00
C ASN A 486 -11.77 15.24 10.79
N GLN A 487 -11.75 14.66 9.58
CA GLN A 487 -11.57 15.45 8.35
C GLN A 487 -12.83 16.15 7.87
N THR A 488 -14.00 15.65 8.25
CA THR A 488 -15.28 16.17 7.78
C THR A 488 -15.82 17.25 8.72
N ASP A 489 -15.58 17.08 10.01
CA ASP A 489 -15.96 18.02 11.07
C ASP A 489 -14.75 18.23 11.99
N PRO A 490 -13.76 19.04 11.51
CA PRO A 490 -12.52 19.22 12.23
C PRO A 490 -12.70 20.09 13.47
N PHE A 491 -11.75 20.00 14.40
CA PHE A 491 -11.68 20.89 15.55
C PHE A 491 -11.71 22.35 15.11
N GLN A 492 -12.77 23.06 15.46
CA GLN A 492 -13.02 24.46 15.07
C GLN A 492 -13.56 25.32 16.22
N TYR A 493 -14.42 24.79 17.09
CA TYR A 493 -15.16 25.50 18.10
C TYR A 493 -14.76 25.11 19.52
N HIS A 494 -15.21 25.86 20.52
CA HIS A 494 -14.93 25.50 21.93
C HIS A 494 -15.49 24.13 22.31
N GLU A 495 -16.62 23.74 21.75
CA GLU A 495 -17.25 22.45 22.00
C GLU A 495 -16.44 21.25 21.49
N ASP A 496 -15.54 21.47 20.50
CA ASP A 496 -14.65 20.45 19.99
C ASP A 496 -13.46 20.18 20.93
N GLY A 497 -13.34 20.91 22.00
CA GLY A 497 -12.28 20.77 22.98
C GLY A 497 -12.38 19.48 23.79
N LEU A 498 -11.24 18.98 24.25
CA LEU A 498 -11.19 17.90 25.23
C LEU A 498 -11.70 18.42 26.57
N PRO A 499 -12.75 17.84 27.17
CA PRO A 499 -13.25 18.30 28.47
C PRO A 499 -12.16 18.21 29.56
N LEU A 500 -11.97 19.29 30.35
CA LEU A 500 -10.94 19.33 31.40
C LEU A 500 -11.10 18.25 32.48
N ALA A 501 -12.28 17.66 32.60
CA ALA A 501 -12.53 16.55 33.51
C ALA A 501 -11.77 15.26 33.05
N VAL A 502 -11.46 15.13 31.77
CA VAL A 502 -10.78 13.95 31.23
C VAL A 502 -9.33 13.85 31.73
N PRO A 503 -8.47 14.88 31.60
CA PRO A 503 -7.16 14.87 32.22
C PRO A 503 -7.18 14.66 33.73
N GLU A 504 -8.17 15.23 34.42
CA GLU A 504 -8.32 15.04 35.87
C GLU A 504 -8.58 13.57 36.23
N LEU A 505 -9.42 12.87 35.48
CA LEU A 505 -9.68 11.44 35.66
C LEU A 505 -8.45 10.59 35.34
N ILE A 506 -7.70 10.94 34.29
CA ILE A 506 -6.46 10.25 33.90
C ILE A 506 -5.40 10.43 34.99
N ASN A 507 -5.22 11.64 35.49
CA ASN A 507 -4.25 11.93 36.57
C ASN A 507 -4.54 11.23 37.90
N GLN A 508 -5.75 10.72 38.09
CA GLN A 508 -6.12 9.90 39.26
C GLN A 508 -5.66 8.44 39.10
N GLN A 509 -5.28 8.02 37.90
CA GLN A 509 -4.78 6.68 37.66
C GLN A 509 -3.35 6.53 38.18
N THR A 510 -3.05 5.37 38.75
CA THR A 510 -1.70 5.07 39.21
C THR A 510 -0.76 4.84 38.03
N GLY A 511 0.38 5.49 38.04
CA GLY A 511 1.41 5.33 37.02
C GLY A 511 1.36 6.40 35.91
N VAL A 512 0.47 7.39 36.00
CA VAL A 512 0.47 8.54 35.10
C VAL A 512 1.51 9.56 35.57
N GLU A 513 2.41 9.96 34.67
CA GLU A 513 3.49 10.91 34.89
C GLU A 513 3.54 11.96 33.79
N ASN A 514 4.20 13.09 34.05
CA ASN A 514 4.54 14.13 33.07
C ASN A 514 3.39 14.64 32.21
N GLY A 515 2.23 14.94 32.82
CA GLY A 515 1.08 15.47 32.10
C GLY A 515 1.36 16.76 31.33
N ARG A 516 0.97 16.80 30.07
CA ARG A 516 1.18 17.89 29.11
C ARG A 516 -0.15 18.37 28.55
N TYR A 517 -0.46 19.64 28.77
CA TYR A 517 -1.68 20.28 28.28
C TYR A 517 -1.35 21.11 27.04
N LEU A 518 -2.10 20.91 25.97
CA LEU A 518 -2.04 21.71 24.75
C LEU A 518 -3.38 22.41 24.54
N TYR A 519 -3.39 23.72 24.72
CA TYR A 519 -4.54 24.57 24.43
C TYR A 519 -4.42 25.17 23.04
N ARG A 520 -5.54 25.44 22.37
CA ARG A 520 -5.59 26.06 21.07
C ARG A 520 -6.72 27.06 20.97
N ASN A 521 -6.51 28.13 20.18
CA ASN A 521 -7.59 29.04 19.84
C ASN A 521 -8.59 28.41 18.86
N THR A 522 -9.81 28.91 18.85
CA THR A 522 -10.96 28.41 18.09
C THR A 522 -11.58 29.47 17.20
N LEU A 523 -12.57 29.11 16.39
CA LEU A 523 -13.35 30.08 15.60
C LEU A 523 -14.24 30.96 16.48
N ASP A 524 -14.56 30.52 17.68
CA ASP A 524 -15.33 31.32 18.67
C ASP A 524 -14.50 32.50 19.19
N ASP A 525 -13.18 32.43 19.16
CA ASP A 525 -12.27 33.47 19.65
C ASP A 525 -12.17 34.61 18.62
N THR A 526 -13.25 35.36 18.45
CA THR A 526 -13.34 36.46 17.47
C THR A 526 -12.73 37.77 17.94
N ASP A 527 -12.48 37.89 19.21
CA ASP A 527 -11.99 39.12 19.89
C ASP A 527 -10.44 39.21 19.89
N VAL A 528 -9.73 38.12 19.65
CA VAL A 528 -8.26 38.07 19.69
C VAL A 528 -7.67 38.03 18.27
N THR A 529 -6.76 38.97 17.99
CA THR A 529 -6.02 39.04 16.71
C THR A 529 -4.53 39.19 16.95
N VAL A 530 -3.75 38.81 15.93
CA VAL A 530 -2.30 38.76 15.96
C VAL A 530 -1.71 39.60 14.82
N ASP A 531 -0.78 40.49 15.17
CA ASP A 531 0.07 41.17 14.18
C ASP A 531 1.42 40.49 14.12
N TYR A 532 1.71 39.85 13.02
CA TYR A 532 2.98 39.16 12.74
C TYR A 532 4.11 40.08 12.27
N GLY A 533 3.88 41.44 12.21
CA GLY A 533 4.84 42.40 11.71
C GLY A 533 5.17 42.22 10.21
N ILE A 534 4.15 41.92 9.40
CA ILE A 534 4.29 41.71 7.96
C ILE A 534 3.79 42.98 7.25
N GLU A 535 4.71 43.74 6.64
CA GLU A 535 4.41 45.04 6.03
C GLU A 535 3.91 44.94 4.57
N ASN A 536 4.07 43.81 3.88
CA ASN A 536 3.92 43.72 2.43
C ASN A 536 2.96 42.57 1.96
N PHE A 537 1.96 42.23 2.74
CA PHE A 537 0.94 41.28 2.26
C PHE A 537 -0.03 42.04 1.34
N THR A 538 -0.02 41.70 0.05
CA THR A 538 -0.93 42.30 -0.93
C THR A 538 -2.18 41.41 -1.05
N ILE A 539 -3.32 41.92 -0.68
CA ILE A 539 -4.60 41.23 -0.84
C ILE A 539 -5.01 41.26 -2.31
N GLU A 540 -5.08 40.07 -2.91
CA GLU A 540 -5.51 39.86 -4.31
C GLU A 540 -7.00 39.54 -4.42
N GLY A 541 -7.58 39.02 -3.35
CA GLY A 541 -9.01 38.71 -3.23
C GLY A 541 -9.38 38.30 -1.82
N THR A 542 -10.67 38.19 -1.54
CA THR A 542 -11.19 37.73 -0.24
C THR A 542 -12.32 36.72 -0.46
N ASP A 543 -12.46 35.78 0.47
CA ASP A 543 -13.63 34.89 0.57
C ASP A 543 -14.11 34.80 2.02
N GLU A 544 -15.32 34.28 2.22
CA GLU A 544 -15.88 34.01 3.53
C GLU A 544 -15.91 32.49 3.77
N LEU A 545 -15.39 32.07 4.90
CA LEU A 545 -15.45 30.68 5.33
C LEU A 545 -15.68 30.62 6.85
N ASN A 546 -16.68 29.87 7.28
CA ASN A 546 -17.01 29.65 8.69
C ASN A 546 -17.13 30.98 9.47
N GLY A 547 -17.81 31.98 8.88
CA GLY A 547 -18.01 33.28 9.49
C GLY A 547 -16.77 34.18 9.58
N ARG A 548 -15.66 33.79 8.92
CA ARG A 548 -14.42 34.60 8.87
C ARG A 548 -14.08 34.98 7.44
N THR A 549 -13.56 36.21 7.29
CA THR A 549 -13.05 36.70 6.02
C THR A 549 -11.61 36.23 5.85
N PHE A 550 -11.32 35.50 4.77
CA PHE A 550 -9.97 35.13 4.37
C PHE A 550 -9.52 36.00 3.20
N ALA A 551 -8.28 36.48 3.28
CA ALA A 551 -7.63 37.22 2.21
C ALA A 551 -6.59 36.34 1.53
N TYR A 552 -6.53 36.42 0.20
CA TYR A 552 -5.51 35.73 -0.59
C TYR A 552 -4.41 36.71 -0.98
N GLY A 553 -3.18 36.26 -0.92
CA GLY A 553 -2.01 36.98 -1.38
C GLY A 553 -0.95 36.02 -1.89
N GLY A 554 -0.74 35.96 -3.21
CA GLY A 554 0.11 34.96 -3.84
C GLY A 554 -0.42 33.54 -3.61
N ILE A 555 0.33 32.71 -2.86
CA ILE A 555 -0.07 31.33 -2.50
C ILE A 555 -0.61 31.20 -1.06
N ALA A 556 -0.62 32.30 -0.30
CA ALA A 556 -1.07 32.30 1.09
C ALA A 556 -2.53 32.75 1.23
N ARG A 557 -3.26 32.07 2.11
CA ARG A 557 -4.63 32.37 2.51
C ARG A 557 -4.65 32.64 4.01
N VAL A 558 -5.01 33.85 4.43
CA VAL A 558 -4.96 34.28 5.83
C VAL A 558 -6.30 34.82 6.30
N ALA A 559 -6.69 34.46 7.51
CA ALA A 559 -7.93 34.96 8.12
C ALA A 559 -7.70 36.39 8.65
N ILE A 560 -8.46 37.36 8.14
CA ILE A 560 -8.33 38.79 8.44
C ILE A 560 -9.56 39.34 9.15
N THR A 561 -9.34 40.44 9.88
CA THR A 561 -10.44 41.35 10.31
C THR A 561 -10.55 42.47 9.31
N PRO A 562 -11.68 42.64 8.59
CA PRO A 562 -11.80 43.61 7.49
C PRO A 562 -11.42 45.06 7.81
N ASP A 563 -11.57 45.46 9.06
CA ASP A 563 -11.36 46.85 9.51
C ASP A 563 -10.05 47.09 10.28
N ALA A 564 -9.23 46.06 10.54
CA ALA A 564 -8.11 46.13 11.51
C ALA A 564 -6.70 46.17 10.84
N GLY A 565 -6.58 46.34 9.56
CA GLY A 565 -5.28 46.46 8.85
C GLY A 565 -4.47 45.14 8.86
N ASN A 566 -3.26 45.14 9.45
CA ASN A 566 -2.38 43.99 9.54
C ASN A 566 -2.66 43.08 10.74
N GLN A 567 -3.84 43.11 11.32
CA GLN A 567 -4.25 42.24 12.41
C GLN A 567 -5.02 41.05 11.84
N TRP A 568 -4.53 39.87 12.08
CA TRP A 568 -5.07 38.62 11.53
C TRP A 568 -5.47 37.65 12.65
N TYR A 569 -6.36 36.75 12.38
CA TYR A 569 -6.56 35.60 13.27
C TYR A 569 -5.32 34.70 13.22
N GLY A 570 -4.78 34.35 14.36
CA GLY A 570 -3.58 33.52 14.47
C GLY A 570 -3.88 32.03 14.59
N ASN A 571 -2.87 31.21 14.43
CA ASN A 571 -2.85 29.83 14.92
C ASN A 571 -2.04 29.85 16.23
N VAL A 572 -2.73 30.00 17.36
CA VAL A 572 -2.10 30.24 18.66
C VAL A 572 -2.32 29.05 19.60
N PHE A 573 -1.22 28.65 20.25
CA PHE A 573 -1.21 27.53 21.18
C PHE A 573 -0.69 27.92 22.55
N GLY A 574 -1.40 27.49 23.58
CA GLY A 574 -0.96 27.55 24.98
C GLY A 574 -0.44 26.20 25.42
N VAL A 575 0.77 26.13 25.91
CA VAL A 575 1.41 24.87 26.28
C VAL A 575 1.88 24.87 27.73
N SER A 576 1.69 23.74 28.41
CA SER A 576 2.22 23.53 29.76
C SER A 576 3.74 23.33 29.75
N ASP A 577 4.36 23.50 30.90
CA ASP A 577 5.83 23.53 31.08
C ASP A 577 6.54 22.26 30.61
N ALA A 578 5.90 21.11 30.77
CA ALA A 578 6.44 19.82 30.34
C ALA A 578 6.61 19.72 28.80
N PHE A 579 5.85 20.49 28.03
CA PHE A 579 5.93 20.54 26.59
C PHE A 579 7.29 21.04 26.07
N TRP A 580 7.92 21.95 26.79
CA TRP A 580 9.19 22.53 26.37
C TRP A 580 10.36 21.56 26.41
N ASP A 581 10.27 20.46 27.15
CA ASP A 581 11.32 19.43 27.22
C ASP A 581 11.47 18.67 25.89
N ASP A 582 10.39 18.59 25.12
CA ASP A 582 10.30 17.78 23.90
C ASP A 582 10.37 18.59 22.59
N ILE A 583 10.51 19.92 22.71
CA ILE A 583 10.55 20.82 21.56
C ILE A 583 11.78 20.59 20.67
N THR A 584 11.58 20.59 19.36
CA THR A 584 12.67 20.54 18.38
C THR A 584 13.01 21.94 17.89
N ILE A 585 14.12 22.51 18.38
CA ILE A 585 14.54 23.87 18.08
C ILE A 585 15.43 23.89 16.84
N TYR A 586 14.99 24.59 15.80
CA TYR A 586 15.74 24.80 14.55
C TYR A 586 16.68 25.98 14.66
N ASP A 587 16.21 27.10 15.22
CA ASP A 587 17.01 28.30 15.44
C ASP A 587 16.60 29.01 16.74
N GLY A 588 17.52 29.76 17.37
CA GLY A 588 17.28 30.51 18.60
C GLY A 588 17.83 29.87 19.87
N GLU A 589 17.13 30.06 20.99
CA GLU A 589 17.57 29.58 22.32
C GLU A 589 17.45 28.07 22.41
N LYS A 590 18.58 27.38 22.55
CA LYS A 590 18.65 25.90 22.56
C LYS A 590 18.74 25.30 23.96
N ASN A 591 18.99 26.12 24.97
CA ASN A 591 19.02 25.66 26.36
C ASN A 591 17.59 25.68 26.92
N ILE A 592 17.03 24.51 27.18
CA ILE A 592 15.62 24.33 27.60
C ILE A 592 15.33 25.06 28.92
N ASP A 593 16.22 25.01 29.92
CA ASP A 593 16.01 25.71 31.20
C ASP A 593 15.96 27.24 30.99
N THR A 594 16.85 27.77 30.15
CA THR A 594 16.85 29.20 29.80
C THR A 594 15.61 29.57 29.00
N LEU A 595 15.17 28.69 28.08
CA LEU A 595 13.96 28.86 27.29
C LEU A 595 12.75 28.94 28.21
N LYS A 596 12.55 27.98 29.11
CA LYS A 596 11.46 27.96 30.11
C LYS A 596 11.45 29.25 30.92
N GLN A 597 12.60 29.61 31.50
CA GLN A 597 12.73 30.85 32.30
C GLN A 597 12.31 32.13 31.51
N LYS A 598 12.69 32.22 30.24
CA LYS A 598 12.31 33.34 29.39
C LYS A 598 10.84 33.30 29.00
N MET A 599 10.29 32.11 28.67
CA MET A 599 8.87 31.94 28.33
C MET A 599 7.95 32.35 29.50
N HIS A 600 8.29 31.99 30.73
CA HIS A 600 7.55 32.39 31.92
C HIS A 600 7.54 33.89 32.19
N THR A 601 8.45 34.68 31.62
CA THR A 601 8.34 36.14 31.70
C THR A 601 7.14 36.69 30.92
N GLY A 602 6.62 35.88 29.99
CA GLY A 602 5.55 36.27 29.09
C GLY A 602 6.00 37.34 28.06
N GLU A 603 7.31 37.67 27.96
CA GLU A 603 7.86 38.61 26.97
C GLU A 603 8.23 37.92 25.62
N TYR A 604 8.15 36.60 25.60
CA TYR A 604 8.62 35.79 24.47
C TYR A 604 7.56 34.84 23.97
N VAL A 605 7.66 34.51 22.68
CA VAL A 605 6.89 33.46 22.02
C VAL A 605 7.83 32.62 21.17
N ILE A 606 7.41 31.42 20.83
CA ILE A 606 8.08 30.53 19.89
C ILE A 606 7.25 30.46 18.62
N VAL A 607 7.90 30.51 17.46
CA VAL A 607 7.25 30.44 16.15
C VAL A 607 7.47 29.04 15.58
N GLY A 608 6.37 28.40 15.18
CA GLY A 608 6.37 27.11 14.49
C GLY A 608 5.94 27.26 13.03
N TYR A 609 6.47 26.39 12.20
CA TYR A 609 6.09 26.29 10.79
C TYR A 609 5.66 24.88 10.47
N GLN A 610 4.85 24.75 9.43
CA GLN A 610 4.59 23.44 8.85
C GLN A 610 5.90 22.78 8.40
N MET A 611 6.01 21.50 8.59
CA MET A 611 7.21 20.76 8.20
C MET A 611 7.06 20.23 6.78
N ASP A 612 8.09 20.44 5.96
CA ASP A 612 8.20 19.70 4.70
C ASP A 612 8.40 18.21 5.01
N PHE A 613 7.45 17.40 4.55
CA PHE A 613 7.41 15.98 4.82
C PHE A 613 8.63 15.21 4.24
N GLN A 614 9.21 15.72 3.15
CA GLN A 614 10.33 15.07 2.47
C GLN A 614 11.67 15.43 3.10
N THR A 615 11.86 16.70 3.47
CA THR A 615 13.13 17.20 3.98
C THR A 615 13.22 17.20 5.50
N GLY A 616 12.08 17.20 6.22
CA GLY A 616 12.02 17.35 7.65
C GLY A 616 12.51 18.73 8.13
N GLN A 617 12.43 19.75 7.29
CA GLN A 617 12.77 21.14 7.61
C GLN A 617 11.52 22.01 7.62
N PRO A 618 11.51 23.14 8.35
CA PRO A 618 10.39 24.07 8.31
C PRO A 618 10.09 24.57 6.90
N ASP A 619 8.83 24.52 6.50
CA ASP A 619 8.35 25.09 5.23
C ASP A 619 7.91 26.54 5.45
N PHE A 620 8.71 27.47 4.95
CA PHE A 620 8.44 28.90 5.06
C PHE A 620 7.61 29.43 3.87
N MET A 621 7.36 28.63 2.88
CA MET A 621 6.86 29.06 1.56
C MET A 621 5.45 29.70 1.57
N PRO A 622 4.44 29.16 2.27
CA PRO A 622 3.10 29.73 2.15
C PRO A 622 3.04 31.21 2.59
N PHE A 623 3.80 31.55 3.61
CA PHE A 623 3.76 32.87 4.24
C PHE A 623 4.82 33.86 3.78
N GLY A 624 5.89 33.37 3.15
CA GLY A 624 6.97 34.18 2.56
C GLY A 624 7.84 34.96 3.55
N LYS A 625 7.56 34.89 4.88
CA LYS A 625 8.37 35.52 5.92
C LYS A 625 9.07 34.47 6.76
N GLN A 626 10.39 34.51 6.79
CA GLN A 626 11.21 33.80 7.74
C GLN A 626 11.45 34.68 8.97
N PHE A 627 10.89 34.35 10.12
CA PHE A 627 11.12 35.05 11.37
C PHE A 627 12.57 34.92 11.84
N GLN A 628 13.07 35.97 12.46
CA GLN A 628 14.40 36.01 13.08
C GLN A 628 14.27 36.19 14.60
N MET A 629 15.32 35.81 15.30
CA MET A 629 15.34 36.00 16.77
C MET A 629 15.24 37.49 17.12
N GLY A 630 14.29 37.81 17.98
CA GLY A 630 13.99 39.16 18.41
C GLY A 630 12.96 39.93 17.57
N ASP A 631 12.47 39.35 16.47
CA ASP A 631 11.27 39.84 15.78
C ASP A 631 10.12 39.91 16.77
N THR A 632 9.16 40.82 16.53
CA THR A 632 8.04 41.02 17.44
C THR A 632 6.74 40.53 16.83
N ILE A 633 5.92 39.92 17.70
CA ILE A 633 4.53 39.53 17.44
C ILE A 633 3.66 40.22 18.47
N SER A 634 2.63 40.93 18.03
CA SER A 634 1.74 41.68 18.90
C SER A 634 0.35 41.05 18.93
N PHE A 635 -0.23 40.95 20.13
CA PHE A 635 -1.55 40.40 20.37
C PHE A 635 -2.51 41.51 20.74
N TYR A 636 -3.67 41.54 20.10
CA TYR A 636 -4.73 42.49 20.31
C TYR A 636 -5.99 41.77 20.81
N LYS A 637 -6.73 42.39 21.74
CA LYS A 637 -8.03 41.93 22.17
C LYS A 637 -9.05 43.04 22.02
N ASN A 638 -10.15 42.80 21.32
CA ASN A 638 -11.13 43.83 20.95
C ASN A 638 -10.49 45.04 20.27
N GLY A 639 -9.43 44.84 19.47
CA GLY A 639 -8.69 45.88 18.77
C GLY A 639 -7.72 46.69 19.65
N GLU A 640 -7.65 46.43 20.96
CA GLU A 640 -6.68 47.07 21.87
C GLU A 640 -5.42 46.20 22.01
N LEU A 641 -4.23 46.82 21.96
CA LEU A 641 -2.99 46.09 22.16
C LEU A 641 -2.87 45.54 23.58
N VAL A 642 -2.86 44.24 23.72
CA VAL A 642 -2.65 43.57 25.02
C VAL A 642 -1.17 43.38 25.31
N LYS A 643 -0.43 42.84 24.32
CA LYS A 643 1.00 42.49 24.52
C LYS A 643 1.78 42.43 23.21
N THR A 644 3.06 42.78 23.30
CA THR A 644 4.02 42.54 22.24
C THR A 644 5.12 41.62 22.76
N CYS A 645 5.32 40.49 22.09
CA CYS A 645 6.29 39.47 22.46
C CYS A 645 7.40 39.38 21.42
N LYS A 646 8.60 38.98 21.86
CA LYS A 646 9.74 38.71 20.97
C LYS A 646 9.81 37.24 20.61
N VAL A 647 10.20 36.97 19.39
CA VAL A 647 10.47 35.58 18.96
C VAL A 647 11.76 35.10 19.64
N LEU A 648 11.61 34.05 20.45
CA LEU A 648 12.71 33.44 21.22
C LEU A 648 13.39 32.30 20.45
N ALA A 649 12.61 31.54 19.74
CA ALA A 649 13.08 30.41 18.95
C ALA A 649 12.13 30.13 17.77
N ILE A 650 12.68 29.49 16.75
CA ILE A 650 11.92 28.82 15.70
C ILE A 650 11.98 27.34 16.03
N ALA A 651 10.84 26.74 16.26
CA ALA A 651 10.78 25.37 16.72
C ALA A 651 9.52 24.67 16.20
N ASN A 652 9.58 23.36 16.15
CA ASN A 652 8.43 22.51 15.96
C ASN A 652 8.17 21.78 17.30
N LEU A 653 6.95 21.84 17.77
CA LEU A 653 6.50 20.99 18.85
C LEU A 653 6.16 19.64 18.28
N ALA A 654 6.63 18.58 18.90
CA ALA A 654 6.25 17.23 18.51
C ALA A 654 4.73 16.96 18.70
N ALA A 655 4.07 17.79 19.46
CA ALA A 655 2.60 17.82 19.54
C ALA A 655 1.91 18.17 18.22
N ASN A 656 2.69 18.62 17.22
CA ASN A 656 2.20 18.81 15.85
C ASN A 656 2.10 17.50 15.07
N GLU A 657 2.03 16.37 15.77
CA GLU A 657 1.72 15.07 15.18
C GLU A 657 0.52 15.13 14.25
N TYR A 658 -0.48 15.85 14.73
CA TYR A 658 -1.71 16.09 13.98
C TYR A 658 -1.55 17.08 12.84
N GLU A 659 -0.49 17.87 12.83
CA GLU A 659 -0.20 18.84 11.77
C GLU A 659 0.76 18.29 10.69
N THR A 660 1.48 17.21 10.98
CA THR A 660 2.42 16.57 10.04
C THR A 660 1.89 15.30 9.40
N SER A 661 0.87 14.66 9.97
CA SER A 661 0.15 13.55 9.33
C SER A 661 -0.97 14.10 8.44
N ALA A 662 -1.37 13.34 7.44
CA ALA A 662 -2.49 13.70 6.55
C ALA A 662 -3.79 13.99 7.32
N GLY A 663 -3.92 13.49 8.58
CA GLY A 663 -5.03 13.78 9.47
C GLY A 663 -4.98 15.17 10.13
N ALA A 664 -3.80 15.67 10.45
CA ALA A 664 -3.65 16.97 11.09
C ALA A 664 -3.96 18.18 10.21
N LEU A 665 -3.86 18.01 8.93
CA LEU A 665 -4.29 19.01 7.95
C LEU A 665 -5.81 19.27 7.98
N ALA A 666 -6.56 18.34 8.55
CA ALA A 666 -8.00 18.51 8.77
C ALA A 666 -8.35 19.40 9.96
N VAL A 667 -7.40 19.62 10.88
CA VAL A 667 -7.57 20.57 11.95
C VAL A 667 -7.57 21.97 11.35
N GLY A 668 -8.73 22.54 11.15
CA GLY A 668 -8.95 23.79 10.44
C GLY A 668 -7.91 24.83 10.86
N ARG A 669 -7.13 25.33 9.92
CA ARG A 669 -6.20 26.43 10.16
C ARG A 669 -7.02 27.67 10.44
N ILE A 670 -7.32 27.93 11.71
CA ILE A 670 -8.18 29.02 12.17
C ILE A 670 -7.69 30.36 11.64
N GLY A 671 -6.36 30.55 11.62
CA GLY A 671 -5.69 31.70 11.03
C GLY A 671 -5.35 31.56 9.55
N GLY A 672 -5.63 30.44 8.91
CA GLY A 672 -5.14 30.15 7.55
C GLY A 672 -3.68 29.77 7.53
N ASP A 673 -2.94 30.20 6.47
CA ASP A 673 -1.52 29.85 6.23
C ASP A 673 -0.52 30.68 7.06
N VAL A 674 -0.92 31.20 8.22
CA VAL A 674 -0.03 31.92 9.14
C VAL A 674 0.79 30.95 9.99
N PRO A 675 1.99 31.36 10.44
CA PRO A 675 2.82 30.56 11.33
C PRO A 675 2.11 30.27 12.66
N PHE A 676 2.47 29.15 13.27
CA PHE A 676 2.03 28.79 14.62
C PHE A 676 2.76 29.64 15.64
N VAL A 677 2.04 30.06 16.66
CA VAL A 677 2.61 30.81 17.79
C VAL A 677 2.38 30.04 19.06
N TYR A 678 3.46 29.65 19.72
CA TYR A 678 3.42 28.92 20.98
C TYR A 678 3.77 29.85 22.14
N MET A 679 2.97 29.82 23.19
CA MET A 679 3.13 30.55 24.43
C MET A 679 2.85 29.66 25.63
N THR A 680 3.10 30.15 26.83
CA THR A 680 2.72 29.44 28.05
C THR A 680 1.19 29.38 28.19
N ASP A 681 0.68 28.35 28.84
CA ASP A 681 -0.73 28.20 29.18
C ASP A 681 -1.27 29.37 30.02
N GLU A 682 -0.44 29.90 30.90
CA GLU A 682 -0.77 31.12 31.69
C GLU A 682 -1.00 32.34 30.79
N MET A 683 -0.12 32.56 29.79
CA MET A 683 -0.26 33.66 28.85
C MET A 683 -1.46 33.47 27.93
N PHE A 684 -1.69 32.25 27.49
CA PHE A 684 -2.83 31.88 26.67
C PHE A 684 -4.14 32.18 27.39
N GLY A 685 -4.27 31.76 28.68
CA GLY A 685 -5.43 32.04 29.50
C GLY A 685 -5.65 33.52 29.83
N GLN A 686 -4.63 34.39 29.68
CA GLN A 686 -4.78 35.84 29.78
C GLN A 686 -5.34 36.47 28.50
N LEU A 687 -5.10 35.88 27.34
CA LEU A 687 -5.55 36.35 26.05
C LEU A 687 -6.94 35.83 25.71
N TYR A 688 -7.18 34.55 25.94
CA TYR A 688 -8.42 33.85 25.58
C TYR A 688 -9.31 33.65 26.82
N ASP A 689 -10.55 34.08 26.74
CA ASP A 689 -11.47 33.99 27.87
C ASP A 689 -11.92 32.55 28.16
N THR A 690 -11.93 31.71 27.12
CA THR A 690 -12.28 30.28 27.22
C THR A 690 -11.13 29.45 26.63
N PRO A 691 -10.05 29.17 27.39
CA PRO A 691 -8.97 28.33 26.92
C PRO A 691 -9.46 26.92 26.56
N THR A 692 -9.41 26.57 25.28
CA THR A 692 -9.93 25.28 24.81
C THR A 692 -8.80 24.28 24.77
N LEU A 693 -8.92 23.17 25.50
CA LEU A 693 -7.95 22.10 25.56
C LEU A 693 -8.05 21.26 24.27
N PHE A 694 -6.97 21.28 23.47
CA PHE A 694 -6.91 20.51 22.23
C PHE A 694 -6.52 19.06 22.48
N SER A 695 -5.47 18.84 23.28
CA SER A 695 -5.01 17.50 23.64
C SER A 695 -4.34 17.47 24.99
N TYR A 696 -4.30 16.27 25.57
CA TYR A 696 -3.59 15.95 26.80
C TYR A 696 -2.64 14.78 26.58
N GLY A 697 -1.33 15.02 26.65
CA GLY A 697 -0.30 14.00 26.58
C GLY A 697 0.23 13.63 27.96
N PHE A 698 0.67 12.39 28.15
CA PHE A 698 1.30 11.96 29.39
C PHE A 698 2.15 10.71 29.17
N ASP A 699 3.04 10.42 30.11
CA ASP A 699 3.90 9.24 30.10
C ASP A 699 3.41 8.22 31.14
N ALA A 700 3.65 6.95 30.89
CA ALA A 700 3.36 5.87 31.84
C ALA A 700 4.61 5.49 32.61
N ALA A 701 4.48 5.31 33.93
CA ALA A 701 5.54 4.72 34.74
C ALA A 701 5.76 3.25 34.35
N ASP A 702 7.01 2.77 34.46
CA ASP A 702 7.39 1.40 34.11
C ASP A 702 6.43 0.34 34.66
N GLY A 703 5.81 -0.44 33.74
CA GLY A 703 4.93 -1.56 34.08
C GLY A 703 3.46 -1.21 34.33
N TYR A 704 3.04 0.04 34.13
CA TYR A 704 1.65 0.46 34.23
C TYR A 704 0.93 0.56 32.86
N ASP A 705 1.64 0.37 31.75
CA ASP A 705 1.11 0.51 30.39
C ASP A 705 -0.18 -0.27 30.17
N GLN A 706 -0.22 -1.56 30.50
CA GLN A 706 -1.42 -2.39 30.33
C GLN A 706 -2.62 -1.92 31.16
N GLN A 707 -2.38 -1.36 32.35
CA GLN A 707 -3.46 -0.85 33.21
C GLN A 707 -4.03 0.44 32.63
N ILE A 708 -3.15 1.32 32.12
CA ILE A 708 -3.52 2.60 31.51
C ILE A 708 -4.24 2.36 30.19
N ASP A 709 -3.71 1.48 29.33
CA ASP A 709 -4.37 1.06 28.09
C ASP A 709 -5.77 0.49 28.35
N GLY A 710 -5.88 -0.41 29.32
CA GLY A 710 -7.19 -0.97 29.71
C GLY A 710 -8.17 0.12 30.14
N PHE A 711 -7.73 1.07 30.97
CA PHE A 711 -8.56 2.20 31.40
C PHE A 711 -8.96 3.09 30.22
N LEU A 712 -8.02 3.46 29.35
CA LEU A 712 -8.31 4.34 28.21
C LEU A 712 -9.23 3.67 27.19
N ASN A 713 -9.02 2.39 26.92
CA ASN A 713 -9.88 1.63 26.01
C ASN A 713 -11.30 1.52 26.53
N ASP A 714 -11.49 1.22 27.84
CA ASP A 714 -12.81 1.20 28.48
C ASP A 714 -13.45 2.60 28.49
N PHE A 715 -12.66 3.64 28.78
CA PHE A 715 -13.12 5.01 28.84
C PHE A 715 -13.59 5.52 27.48
N THR A 716 -12.77 5.33 26.41
CA THR A 716 -13.11 5.78 25.04
C THR A 716 -14.21 4.95 24.42
N SER A 717 -14.33 3.66 24.75
CA SER A 717 -15.47 2.83 24.33
C SER A 717 -16.81 3.31 24.89
N ASN A 718 -16.79 3.98 26.06
CA ASN A 718 -17.99 4.56 26.68
C ASN A 718 -18.16 6.06 26.40
N ASN A 719 -17.21 6.70 25.74
CA ASN A 719 -17.20 8.12 25.42
C ASN A 719 -16.68 8.32 23.99
N SER A 720 -17.54 8.19 23.02
CA SER A 720 -17.21 8.24 21.58
C SER A 720 -16.61 9.58 21.12
N SER A 721 -16.85 10.68 21.87
CA SER A 721 -16.23 11.97 21.61
C SER A 721 -14.75 12.06 22.00
N VAL A 722 -14.22 11.07 22.75
CA VAL A 722 -12.82 11.05 23.18
C VAL A 722 -12.08 9.91 22.50
N SER A 723 -10.93 10.21 21.96
CA SER A 723 -10.02 9.25 21.34
C SER A 723 -8.64 9.34 21.95
N TYR A 724 -7.86 8.28 21.83
CA TYR A 724 -6.46 8.31 22.24
C TYR A 724 -5.55 7.60 21.25
N THR A 725 -4.28 7.94 21.32
CA THR A 725 -3.21 7.19 20.66
C THR A 725 -2.12 6.87 21.68
N SER A 726 -1.42 5.75 21.49
CA SER A 726 -0.30 5.36 22.32
C SER A 726 0.90 4.91 21.48
N THR A 727 2.09 4.99 22.06
CA THR A 727 3.31 4.47 21.44
C THR A 727 3.19 2.97 21.15
N GLU A 728 2.53 2.20 22.02
CA GLU A 728 2.30 0.75 21.82
C GLU A 728 1.40 0.48 20.60
N LEU A 729 0.31 1.23 20.43
CA LEU A 729 -0.55 1.13 19.23
C LEU A 729 0.24 1.48 17.95
N MET A 730 1.09 2.50 18.01
CA MET A 730 1.94 2.91 16.89
C MET A 730 3.00 1.84 16.56
N GLU A 731 3.64 1.23 17.56
CA GLU A 731 4.57 0.11 17.39
C GLU A 731 3.89 -1.09 16.74
N GLN A 732 2.70 -1.45 17.21
CA GLN A 732 1.91 -2.55 16.62
C GLN A 732 1.57 -2.27 15.16
N GLN A 733 1.20 -1.06 14.80
CA GLN A 733 0.93 -0.66 13.41
C GLN A 733 2.18 -0.81 12.53
N LEU A 734 3.32 -0.28 12.96
CA LEU A 734 4.56 -0.33 12.19
C LEU A 734 5.11 -1.76 12.06
N SER A 735 5.11 -2.52 13.16
CA SER A 735 5.56 -3.92 13.17
C SER A 735 4.67 -4.79 12.26
N SER A 736 3.38 -4.48 12.17
CA SER A 736 2.45 -5.15 11.25
C SER A 736 2.87 -4.95 9.79
N VAL A 737 3.25 -3.73 9.38
CA VAL A 737 3.79 -3.44 8.04
C VAL A 737 5.08 -4.25 7.79
N GLY A 738 5.99 -4.31 8.76
CA GLY A 738 7.20 -5.12 8.67
C GLY A 738 6.90 -6.62 8.46
N ASN A 739 5.95 -7.15 9.21
CA ASN A 739 5.53 -8.55 9.10
C ASN A 739 4.95 -8.88 7.71
N ILE A 740 4.22 -7.95 7.07
CA ILE A 740 3.72 -8.13 5.72
C ILE A 740 4.86 -8.18 4.70
N VAL A 741 5.82 -7.28 4.79
CA VAL A 741 7.01 -7.29 3.92
C VAL A 741 7.73 -8.62 4.06
N LEU A 742 7.89 -9.12 5.29
CA LEU A 742 8.51 -10.41 5.56
C LEU A 742 7.69 -11.58 5.02
N LEU A 743 6.37 -11.57 5.19
CA LEU A 743 5.48 -12.63 4.72
C LEU A 743 5.45 -12.70 3.19
N VAL A 744 5.23 -11.58 2.52
CA VAL A 744 5.18 -11.50 1.05
C VAL A 744 6.57 -11.79 0.45
N GLY A 745 7.61 -11.15 0.96
CA GLY A 745 9.00 -11.39 0.54
C GLY A 745 9.46 -12.82 0.83
N GLY A 746 9.08 -13.37 1.98
CA GLY A 746 9.31 -14.75 2.38
C GLY A 746 8.63 -15.76 1.45
N MET A 747 7.35 -15.53 1.13
CA MET A 747 6.61 -16.36 0.18
C MET A 747 7.27 -16.39 -1.20
N ILE A 748 7.62 -15.24 -1.74
CA ILE A 748 8.36 -15.12 -3.01
C ILE A 748 9.67 -15.89 -2.93
N GLY A 749 10.42 -15.71 -1.85
CA GLY A 749 11.69 -16.39 -1.62
C GLY A 749 11.54 -17.90 -1.54
N VAL A 750 10.54 -18.45 -0.84
CA VAL A 750 10.27 -19.89 -0.76
C VAL A 750 9.94 -20.45 -2.14
N ILE A 751 9.10 -19.77 -2.94
CA ILE A 751 8.77 -20.22 -4.30
C ILE A 751 10.03 -20.22 -5.17
N MET A 752 10.89 -19.22 -5.04
CA MET A 752 12.17 -19.14 -5.76
C MET A 752 13.14 -20.24 -5.29
N ALA A 753 13.14 -20.56 -3.99
CA ALA A 753 13.90 -21.69 -3.45
C ALA A 753 13.45 -23.03 -4.03
N LEU A 754 12.14 -23.24 -4.11
CA LEU A 754 11.55 -24.43 -4.75
C LEU A 754 11.93 -24.50 -6.25
N ALA A 755 11.89 -23.38 -6.95
CA ALA A 755 12.32 -23.31 -8.34
C ALA A 755 13.82 -23.66 -8.49
N GLY A 756 14.67 -23.12 -7.63
CA GLY A 756 16.10 -23.45 -7.57
C GLY A 756 16.35 -24.93 -7.25
N LEU A 757 15.60 -25.50 -6.32
CA LEU A 757 15.65 -26.90 -5.95
C LEU A 757 15.26 -27.84 -7.09
N ILE A 758 14.20 -27.50 -7.83
CA ILE A 758 13.77 -28.26 -9.02
C ILE A 758 14.84 -28.20 -10.11
N ASN A 759 15.41 -27.02 -10.35
CA ASN A 759 16.51 -26.88 -11.30
C ASN A 759 17.73 -27.71 -10.91
N PHE A 760 18.13 -27.68 -9.65
CA PHE A 760 19.23 -28.48 -9.12
C PHE A 760 18.95 -30.01 -9.22
N THR A 761 17.75 -30.44 -8.82
CA THR A 761 17.32 -31.83 -8.90
C THR A 761 17.31 -32.33 -10.35
N ASN A 762 16.74 -31.56 -11.26
CA ASN A 762 16.66 -31.89 -12.67
C ASN A 762 18.07 -31.98 -13.33
N MET A 763 18.97 -31.09 -12.92
CA MET A 763 20.37 -31.16 -13.34
C MET A 763 21.06 -32.43 -12.84
N MET A 764 20.87 -32.82 -11.58
CA MET A 764 21.42 -34.05 -11.01
C MET A 764 20.89 -35.28 -11.72
N ILE A 765 19.58 -35.34 -11.99
CA ILE A 765 18.96 -36.42 -12.80
C ILE A 765 19.64 -36.50 -14.17
N THR A 766 19.77 -35.37 -14.84
CA THR A 766 20.35 -35.32 -16.18
C THR A 766 21.82 -35.72 -16.18
N ASN A 767 22.62 -35.27 -15.22
CA ASN A 767 24.02 -35.65 -15.10
C ASN A 767 24.18 -37.17 -14.91
N ILE A 768 23.31 -37.77 -14.11
CA ILE A 768 23.34 -39.23 -13.88
C ILE A 768 22.94 -40.01 -15.12
N ILE A 769 21.86 -39.58 -15.79
CA ILE A 769 21.37 -40.29 -17.01
C ILE A 769 22.35 -40.13 -18.16
N THR A 770 22.85 -38.95 -18.44
CA THR A 770 23.80 -38.71 -19.57
C THR A 770 25.15 -39.33 -19.35
N ARG A 771 25.58 -39.53 -18.11
CA ARG A 771 26.87 -40.10 -17.76
C ARG A 771 26.80 -41.56 -17.30
N ARG A 772 25.65 -42.22 -17.50
CA ARG A 772 25.42 -43.60 -17.06
C ARG A 772 26.44 -44.57 -17.59
N HIS A 773 26.85 -44.42 -18.88
CA HIS A 773 27.89 -45.20 -19.50
C HIS A 773 29.29 -44.91 -18.90
N GLU A 774 29.65 -43.62 -18.70
CA GLU A 774 30.90 -43.25 -18.00
C GLU A 774 30.98 -43.87 -16.61
N PHE A 775 29.89 -43.85 -15.86
CA PHE A 775 29.83 -44.49 -14.52
C PHE A 775 29.96 -45.97 -14.58
N ALA A 776 29.32 -46.65 -15.54
CA ALA A 776 29.46 -48.07 -15.76
C ALA A 776 30.89 -48.46 -16.12
N THR A 777 31.56 -47.67 -17.01
CA THR A 777 32.96 -47.85 -17.40
C THR A 777 33.90 -47.64 -16.16
N MET A 778 33.68 -46.61 -15.34
CA MET A 778 34.48 -46.39 -14.14
C MET A 778 34.28 -47.55 -13.13
N GLN A 779 33.06 -48.08 -13.03
CA GLN A 779 32.76 -49.21 -12.14
C GLN A 779 33.37 -50.50 -12.68
N SER A 780 33.47 -50.72 -14.00
CA SER A 780 34.17 -51.88 -14.57
C SER A 780 35.69 -51.82 -14.30
N ILE A 781 36.26 -50.62 -14.12
CA ILE A 781 37.69 -50.41 -13.80
C ILE A 781 37.92 -50.42 -12.28
N GLY A 782 36.87 -50.65 -11.45
CA GLY A 782 36.98 -50.86 -10.00
C GLY A 782 36.43 -49.73 -9.12
N LEU A 783 35.72 -48.72 -9.67
CA LEU A 783 35.05 -47.70 -8.86
C LEU A 783 33.85 -48.32 -8.08
N THR A 784 33.87 -48.24 -6.74
CA THR A 784 32.77 -48.78 -5.94
C THR A 784 31.54 -47.89 -5.91
N ASN A 785 30.37 -48.48 -5.65
CA ASN A 785 29.11 -47.69 -5.50
C ASN A 785 29.21 -46.61 -4.41
N ARG A 786 29.98 -46.84 -3.34
CA ARG A 786 30.22 -45.85 -2.29
C ARG A 786 31.06 -44.67 -2.81
N GLN A 787 32.06 -44.92 -3.62
CA GLN A 787 32.89 -43.90 -4.25
C GLN A 787 32.10 -43.07 -5.27
N LEU A 788 31.27 -43.74 -6.07
CA LEU A 788 30.38 -43.05 -7.01
C LEU A 788 29.40 -42.12 -6.29
N ARG A 789 28.76 -42.60 -5.18
CA ARG A 789 27.90 -41.79 -4.36
C ARG A 789 28.62 -40.56 -3.76
N ARG A 790 29.84 -40.78 -3.19
CA ARG A 790 30.63 -39.66 -2.66
C ARG A 790 31.03 -38.66 -3.75
N MET A 791 31.37 -39.11 -4.95
CA MET A 791 31.68 -38.23 -6.06
C MET A 791 30.48 -37.32 -6.45
N MET A 792 29.26 -37.90 -6.50
CA MET A 792 28.05 -37.15 -6.79
C MET A 792 27.66 -36.18 -5.67
N ILE A 793 27.87 -36.53 -4.41
CA ILE A 793 27.71 -35.62 -3.27
C ILE A 793 28.69 -34.46 -3.40
N TYR A 794 29.98 -34.70 -3.67
CA TYR A 794 30.96 -33.63 -3.87
C TYR A 794 30.56 -32.73 -5.05
N GLU A 795 30.03 -33.28 -6.13
CA GLU A 795 29.55 -32.51 -7.27
C GLU A 795 28.38 -31.60 -6.86
N GLY A 796 27.43 -32.13 -6.09
CA GLY A 796 26.31 -31.36 -5.52
C GLY A 796 26.76 -30.24 -4.58
N LEU A 797 27.68 -30.58 -3.65
CA LEU A 797 28.25 -29.60 -2.69
C LEU A 797 29.02 -28.48 -3.40
N PHE A 798 29.73 -28.77 -4.50
CA PHE A 798 30.40 -27.73 -5.27
C PHE A 798 29.40 -26.80 -5.98
N TYR A 799 28.28 -27.33 -6.49
CA TYR A 799 27.23 -26.48 -7.08
C TYR A 799 26.58 -25.58 -6.01
N ALA A 800 26.15 -26.15 -4.87
CA ALA A 800 25.55 -25.40 -3.79
C ALA A 800 26.54 -24.38 -3.20
N GLY A 801 27.75 -24.81 -2.85
CA GLY A 801 28.77 -23.93 -2.27
C GLY A 801 29.19 -22.78 -3.20
N THR A 802 29.23 -22.99 -4.53
CA THR A 802 29.47 -21.88 -5.47
C THR A 802 28.28 -20.93 -5.52
N ALA A 803 27.02 -21.43 -5.48
CA ALA A 803 25.83 -20.61 -5.45
C ALA A 803 25.74 -19.83 -4.13
N ASP A 804 26.05 -20.46 -3.01
CA ASP A 804 26.01 -19.85 -1.68
C ASP A 804 27.04 -18.73 -1.56
N ILE A 805 28.30 -18.98 -1.95
CA ILE A 805 29.35 -17.96 -1.89
C ILE A 805 29.03 -16.77 -2.82
N VAL A 806 28.69 -17.05 -4.06
CA VAL A 806 28.35 -16.00 -5.03
C VAL A 806 27.06 -15.31 -4.61
N GLY A 807 26.07 -16.05 -4.09
CA GLY A 807 24.80 -15.51 -3.59
C GLY A 807 24.99 -14.58 -2.41
N ALA A 808 25.81 -14.96 -1.42
CA ALA A 808 26.13 -14.10 -0.28
C ALA A 808 26.87 -12.82 -0.69
N ILE A 809 27.81 -12.91 -1.66
CA ILE A 809 28.50 -11.72 -2.18
C ILE A 809 27.50 -10.78 -2.88
N PHE A 810 26.62 -11.31 -3.73
CA PHE A 810 25.62 -10.49 -4.41
C PHE A 810 24.57 -9.93 -3.43
N ALA A 811 24.15 -10.71 -2.42
CA ALA A 811 23.26 -10.21 -1.35
C ALA A 811 23.91 -9.06 -0.58
N ALA A 812 25.22 -9.16 -0.27
CA ALA A 812 25.97 -8.08 0.34
C ALA A 812 26.08 -6.85 -0.56
N ILE A 813 26.36 -7.03 -1.85
CA ILE A 813 26.41 -5.91 -2.80
C ILE A 813 25.05 -5.23 -2.87
N VAL A 814 23.96 -5.97 -3.09
CA VAL A 814 22.60 -5.41 -3.17
C VAL A 814 22.23 -4.70 -1.87
N GLY A 815 22.50 -5.31 -0.70
CA GLY A 815 22.22 -4.71 0.61
C GLY A 815 22.98 -3.41 0.85
N LEU A 816 24.29 -3.40 0.58
CA LEU A 816 25.17 -2.23 0.85
C LEU A 816 25.14 -1.14 -0.24
N THR A 817 24.59 -1.40 -1.40
CA THR A 817 24.48 -0.41 -2.48
C THR A 817 23.04 -0.06 -2.78
N VAL A 818 22.27 -0.99 -3.35
CA VAL A 818 20.90 -0.73 -3.81
C VAL A 818 19.96 -0.44 -2.63
N LEU A 819 19.89 -1.33 -1.63
CA LEU A 819 19.01 -1.14 -0.49
C LEU A 819 19.44 0.08 0.34
N LYS A 820 20.74 0.26 0.55
CA LYS A 820 21.24 1.47 1.23
C LYS A 820 20.81 2.76 0.53
N SER A 821 20.87 2.80 -0.80
CA SER A 821 20.45 3.98 -1.57
C SER A 821 18.95 4.22 -1.49
N VAL A 822 18.14 3.15 -1.54
CA VAL A 822 16.68 3.24 -1.46
C VAL A 822 16.24 3.62 -0.05
N LEU A 823 16.76 2.96 0.99
CA LEU A 823 16.39 3.20 2.38
C LEU A 823 16.88 4.55 2.93
N ASN A 824 17.93 5.13 2.33
CA ASN A 824 18.39 6.47 2.69
C ASN A 824 17.73 7.57 1.83
N SER A 825 16.71 7.24 1.02
CA SER A 825 15.95 8.27 0.31
C SER A 825 15.05 9.05 1.27
N SER A 826 14.74 10.29 0.94
CA SER A 826 13.85 11.15 1.74
C SER A 826 12.47 10.54 2.01
N SER A 827 11.95 9.76 1.06
CA SER A 827 10.67 9.05 1.21
C SER A 827 10.70 7.89 2.21
N MET A 828 11.90 7.43 2.62
CA MET A 828 12.10 6.31 3.54
C MET A 828 12.83 6.76 4.82
N TRP A 829 12.50 7.96 5.31
CA TRP A 829 13.20 8.64 6.42
C TRP A 829 13.23 7.82 7.73
N TYR A 830 12.23 6.98 7.96
CA TYR A 830 12.12 6.13 9.16
C TYR A 830 12.87 4.79 9.05
N PHE A 831 13.68 4.59 7.99
CA PHE A 831 14.53 3.41 7.88
C PHE A 831 15.96 3.71 8.37
N THR A 832 16.51 2.75 9.10
CA THR A 832 17.93 2.72 9.45
C THR A 832 18.51 1.39 8.97
N LEU A 833 19.48 1.42 8.04
CA LEU A 833 20.00 0.19 7.43
C LEU A 833 20.63 -0.76 8.46
N HIS A 834 19.95 -1.84 8.80
CA HIS A 834 20.45 -2.96 9.57
C HIS A 834 20.92 -4.08 8.65
N PHE A 835 22.19 -4.03 8.25
CA PHE A 835 22.75 -5.02 7.33
C PHE A 835 23.00 -6.35 8.02
N THR A 836 22.46 -7.45 7.45
CA THR A 836 22.65 -8.83 7.92
C THR A 836 22.71 -9.82 6.76
N LEU A 837 23.45 -10.91 6.94
CA LEU A 837 23.49 -12.06 6.04
C LEU A 837 22.89 -13.32 6.67
N LEU A 838 22.18 -13.19 7.78
CA LEU A 838 21.62 -14.34 8.51
C LEU A 838 20.68 -15.19 7.64
N PRO A 839 19.71 -14.62 6.88
CA PRO A 839 18.87 -15.41 5.98
C PRO A 839 19.66 -16.09 4.87
N ALA A 840 20.67 -15.42 4.32
CA ALA A 840 21.54 -16.00 3.30
C ALA A 840 22.30 -17.23 3.85
N LEU A 841 22.77 -17.20 5.10
CA LEU A 841 23.43 -18.33 5.76
C LEU A 841 22.46 -19.49 6.01
N ILE A 842 21.23 -19.22 6.45
CA ILE A 842 20.20 -20.25 6.67
C ILE A 842 19.88 -20.97 5.33
N ILE A 843 19.67 -20.21 4.26
CA ILE A 843 19.41 -20.78 2.93
C ILE A 843 20.60 -21.60 2.43
N ALA A 844 21.83 -21.11 2.66
CA ALA A 844 23.04 -21.82 2.30
C ALA A 844 23.12 -23.18 3.00
N LEU A 845 22.81 -23.25 4.29
CA LEU A 845 22.74 -24.52 5.03
C LEU A 845 21.70 -25.48 4.44
N VAL A 846 20.52 -24.97 4.10
CA VAL A 846 19.46 -25.76 3.42
C VAL A 846 19.96 -26.29 2.08
N TYR A 847 20.59 -25.46 1.26
CA TYR A 847 21.13 -25.88 -0.04
C TYR A 847 22.24 -26.90 0.10
N LEU A 848 23.15 -26.76 1.05
CA LEU A 848 24.20 -27.74 1.34
C LEU A 848 23.61 -29.08 1.79
N LEU A 849 22.57 -29.08 2.64
CA LEU A 849 21.85 -30.27 3.04
C LEU A 849 21.21 -30.98 1.84
N LEU A 850 20.45 -30.22 1.03
CA LEU A 850 19.81 -30.75 -0.18
C LEU A 850 20.82 -31.25 -1.21
N ALA A 851 21.98 -30.60 -1.31
CA ALA A 851 23.08 -31.02 -2.18
C ALA A 851 23.67 -32.37 -1.78
N THR A 852 23.52 -32.80 -0.51
CA THR A 852 23.90 -34.16 -0.06
C THR A 852 22.80 -35.19 -0.28
N VAL A 853 21.54 -34.82 -0.04
CA VAL A 853 20.38 -35.73 -0.06
C VAL A 853 19.96 -36.07 -1.49
N ILE A 854 19.81 -35.05 -2.34
CA ILE A 854 19.24 -35.21 -3.71
C ILE A 854 20.10 -36.16 -4.57
N PRO A 855 21.46 -36.03 -4.66
CA PRO A 855 22.25 -36.98 -5.46
C PRO A 855 22.08 -38.41 -5.02
N VAL A 856 21.94 -38.68 -3.72
CA VAL A 856 21.74 -40.04 -3.18
C VAL A 856 20.39 -40.61 -3.59
N ILE A 857 19.34 -39.83 -3.51
CA ILE A 857 17.99 -40.23 -3.91
C ILE A 857 17.98 -40.52 -5.42
N VAL A 858 18.50 -39.60 -6.22
CA VAL A 858 18.53 -39.74 -7.69
C VAL A 858 19.34 -40.94 -8.13
N LEU A 859 20.49 -41.18 -7.51
CA LEU A 859 21.28 -42.39 -7.79
C LEU A 859 20.53 -43.68 -7.46
N ARG A 860 19.79 -43.76 -6.35
CA ARG A 860 18.97 -44.94 -6.01
C ARG A 860 17.92 -45.23 -7.07
N PHE A 861 17.27 -44.20 -7.63
CA PHE A 861 16.19 -44.37 -8.60
C PHE A 861 16.70 -44.68 -10.01
N PHE A 862 17.77 -44.06 -10.46
CA PHE A 862 18.24 -44.13 -11.87
C PHE A 862 19.41 -45.10 -12.11
N ASN A 863 20.07 -45.59 -11.04
CA ASN A 863 21.20 -46.51 -11.16
C ASN A 863 20.79 -47.97 -10.91
N LYS A 864 19.56 -48.35 -11.29
CA LYS A 864 19.06 -49.71 -11.25
C LYS A 864 19.64 -50.53 -12.42
N GLY A 865 19.91 -51.83 -12.17
CA GLY A 865 20.49 -52.80 -13.13
C GLY A 865 21.99 -53.08 -12.90
N THR A 866 22.47 -54.18 -13.46
CA THR A 866 23.87 -54.62 -13.37
C THR A 866 24.81 -53.74 -14.18
N VAL A 867 26.11 -53.69 -13.87
CA VAL A 867 27.11 -52.91 -14.62
C VAL A 867 27.13 -53.35 -16.07
N VAL A 868 26.97 -54.62 -16.33
CA VAL A 868 26.95 -55.21 -17.69
C VAL A 868 25.73 -54.75 -18.49
N GLU A 869 24.56 -54.75 -17.88
CA GLU A 869 23.33 -54.23 -18.54
C GLU A 869 23.43 -52.73 -18.87
N ARG A 870 24.08 -51.96 -17.99
CA ARG A 870 24.28 -50.51 -18.23
C ARG A 870 25.31 -50.21 -19.33
N LEU A 871 26.28 -51.09 -19.52
CA LEU A 871 27.21 -51.02 -20.66
C LEU A 871 26.52 -51.43 -21.98
N ARG A 872 25.61 -52.40 -21.96
CA ARG A 872 24.91 -52.95 -23.12
C ARG A 872 23.74 -52.11 -23.62
N THR A 873 23.08 -51.34 -22.74
CA THR A 873 21.96 -50.44 -23.11
C THR A 873 22.38 -49.19 -23.88
N SER A 874 23.65 -49.06 -24.28
CA SER A 874 24.14 -47.98 -25.12
C SER A 874 24.30 -48.35 -26.59
N GLU A 875 24.14 -49.60 -26.91
CA GLU A 875 23.96 -50.09 -28.28
C GLU A 875 22.46 -50.12 -28.63
#